data_9c4720989ff29282aa8fa4623dc45979
#
_entry.id   9c4720989ff29282aa8fa4623dc45979
#
_cell.length_a   1.000
_cell.length_b   1.000
_cell.length_c   1.000
_cell.angle_alpha   90.00
_cell.angle_beta   90.00
_cell.angle_gamma   90.00
#
_symmetry.space_group_name_H-M   'P 1'
#
loop_
_entity.id
_entity.type
_entity.pdbx_description
1 polymer ?
#
loop_
_entity_poly.entity_id
_entity_poly.type
_entity_poly.pdbx_seq_one_letter_code
_entity_poly.pdbx_strand_id
1 'polypeptide(L)'
;MKRLLLTLLLVSITCTVFAQRPNNYQNITKIKISGNITDSETAEPLEYATISLVNERFPNRIQGGITDENGNFDIEIFPGKYNITLEYIGFQKVTLENRIIRETTLLGDFKLNINSESLNEVELIGERTEVEIRLDKRIYNVGKDITVRGGSVTDVMDNIPAVSVDVEGNISLRGNDNVRILINGKPSGLVGLSGSAALRQLPAESIEKVEVVTSPSARYEASGTAGIINIILKKDELIGFNATFIANAGIPEYLGGTATLNWRTKRLNIFSTTTYRDQKSLGGGVFNSEYFNGDLPSSFANETRDYDRIRKNYFVNLGAEYYINDKTSLTISGFIRDSNNTSDANTEIDDLNANGDVLSSVDRLQEEAEEDNSSQFTANFTKKFNDDGHELVAEIQLQKSTEDEFADISNSDSPSETAGTLESQKRNLFQLDYVWPIDKNTQFEFGYRGDFSSQENDYEIAIKENGRFIIDSNLSNVLLFEQNINALYTQFGAKINKFSYLLGLRMENTNIVIDQKTTNDFKEKKYTNFFPTVNLSYEFSEEENITLGFSRRIRRPRSWSLNPFPSRSSVTFFRQGNPDLDPSYSSTFDFGYLKRWEKLTLNGSAYYQKATQVITRITEATGEVVRVSEDPIIEIPSLRATSINLAENNRLGTEFTLTFTPSRKFRLSGNFNIFNSETIGTYNNQVFDAEIVSWFARINSNVTLPKGWTAQLRGFYRGPNATAQSKSKGFFVLSGAINKDVLNKKGTLSFNASDLLNSRFYRNTTTTKLFTNYSEFQWRRPSYVMTFTYKINERKNQRRKRGQNYGDGGDDVEF
;
A
#
# COMPACT_ATOMS: atom_id res chain seq x y z
N MET A 1 -28.93 -31.00 15.95
CA MET A 1 -27.99 -31.65 15.00
C MET A 1 -28.61 -32.80 14.19
N LYS A 2 -29.32 -33.78 14.77
CA LYS A 2 -29.92 -34.89 13.97
C LYS A 2 -31.00 -34.49 12.96
N ARG A 3 -31.77 -33.42 13.18
CA ARG A 3 -32.76 -32.91 12.22
C ARG A 3 -32.16 -32.12 11.06
N LEU A 4 -30.99 -31.50 11.23
CA LEU A 4 -30.29 -30.75 10.17
C LEU A 4 -29.59 -31.69 9.18
N LEU A 5 -29.10 -32.84 9.65
CA LEU A 5 -28.48 -33.88 8.82
C LEU A 5 -29.52 -34.61 7.96
N LEU A 6 -30.75 -34.77 8.47
CA LEU A 6 -31.82 -35.41 7.73
C LEU A 6 -32.36 -34.54 6.61
N THR A 7 -32.42 -33.20 6.80
CA THR A 7 -32.81 -32.25 5.74
C THR A 7 -31.75 -32.13 4.66
N LEU A 8 -30.46 -32.17 5.00
CA LEU A 8 -29.35 -32.20 4.01
C LEU A 8 -29.37 -33.52 3.19
N LEU A 9 -29.69 -34.63 3.80
CA LEU A 9 -29.82 -35.93 3.10
C LEU A 9 -31.02 -35.98 2.17
N LEU A 10 -32.14 -35.36 2.55
CA LEU A 10 -33.34 -35.28 1.67
C LEU A 10 -33.12 -34.34 0.46
N VAL A 11 -32.36 -33.24 0.61
CA VAL A 11 -32.02 -32.33 -0.50
C VAL A 11 -31.04 -32.98 -1.48
N SER A 12 -30.15 -33.88 -1.02
CA SER A 12 -29.25 -34.61 -1.91
C SER A 12 -29.93 -35.70 -2.75
N ILE A 13 -31.08 -36.26 -2.28
CA ILE A 13 -31.82 -37.31 -3.01
C ILE A 13 -32.74 -36.69 -4.07
N THR A 14 -33.21 -35.46 -3.92
CA THR A 14 -34.06 -34.80 -4.92
C THR A 14 -33.33 -34.27 -6.15
N CYS A 15 -31.99 -34.15 -6.11
CA CYS A 15 -31.19 -33.72 -7.25
C CYS A 15 -30.84 -34.82 -8.27
N THR A 16 -31.17 -36.08 -8.00
CA THR A 16 -30.79 -37.19 -8.88
C THR A 16 -31.91 -37.70 -9.82
N VAL A 17 -33.11 -37.09 -9.81
CA VAL A 17 -34.26 -37.64 -10.56
C VAL A 17 -34.55 -36.89 -11.89
N PHE A 18 -33.82 -35.85 -12.26
CA PHE A 18 -34.08 -35.09 -13.51
C PHE A 18 -32.93 -35.14 -14.54
N ALA A 19 -32.34 -36.28 -14.80
CA ALA A 19 -31.33 -36.44 -15.84
C ALA A 19 -31.55 -37.68 -16.69
N GLN A 20 -32.69 -37.75 -17.35
CA GLN A 20 -32.84 -38.66 -18.51
C GLN A 20 -33.71 -37.98 -19.57
N ARG A 21 -33.07 -37.29 -20.53
CA ARG A 21 -33.69 -37.02 -21.86
C ARG A 21 -33.21 -38.13 -22.79
N PRO A 22 -34.12 -38.71 -23.61
CA PRO A 22 -33.73 -39.68 -24.62
C PRO A 22 -32.89 -38.99 -25.72
N ASN A 23 -31.64 -39.41 -25.86
CA ASN A 23 -30.79 -39.03 -26.97
C ASN A 23 -31.18 -39.82 -28.22
N ASN A 24 -31.97 -39.21 -29.07
CA ASN A 24 -32.22 -39.73 -30.44
C ASN A 24 -31.20 -39.02 -31.38
N TYR A 25 -29.94 -39.36 -31.27
CA TYR A 25 -28.97 -39.01 -32.30
C TYR A 25 -28.77 -40.22 -33.24
N GLN A 26 -29.26 -40.08 -34.48
CA GLN A 26 -28.76 -40.92 -35.57
C GLN A 26 -27.25 -40.87 -35.57
N ASN A 27 -26.58 -42.02 -35.68
CA ASN A 27 -25.14 -42.15 -35.83
C ASN A 27 -24.70 -41.47 -37.12
N ILE A 28 -24.41 -40.17 -37.07
CA ILE A 28 -23.78 -39.46 -38.18
C ILE A 28 -22.29 -39.83 -38.10
N THR A 29 -21.81 -40.63 -39.00
CA THR A 29 -20.41 -41.04 -39.12
C THR A 29 -19.56 -39.80 -39.46
N LYS A 30 -18.49 -39.59 -38.72
CA LYS A 30 -17.51 -38.56 -39.03
C LYS A 30 -16.80 -38.91 -40.35
N ILE A 31 -16.45 -37.89 -41.07
CA ILE A 31 -15.69 -37.93 -42.33
C ILE A 31 -14.37 -37.22 -42.12
N LYS A 32 -13.37 -37.53 -42.92
CA LYS A 32 -12.05 -36.98 -42.87
C LYS A 32 -11.82 -35.91 -43.91
N ILE A 33 -11.17 -34.85 -43.58
CA ILE A 33 -10.56 -33.89 -44.52
C ILE A 33 -9.05 -33.90 -44.37
N SER A 34 -8.35 -33.91 -45.50
CA SER A 34 -6.90 -33.88 -45.52
C SER A 34 -6.38 -32.91 -46.55
N GLY A 35 -5.13 -32.53 -46.45
CA GLY A 35 -4.44 -31.62 -47.38
C GLY A 35 -3.03 -31.36 -46.92
N ASN A 36 -2.30 -30.58 -47.68
CA ASN A 36 -0.91 -30.20 -47.41
C ASN A 36 -0.76 -28.69 -47.47
N ILE A 37 0.09 -28.13 -46.58
CA ILE A 37 0.37 -26.69 -46.53
C ILE A 37 1.88 -26.46 -46.62
N THR A 38 2.28 -25.68 -47.61
CA THR A 38 3.68 -25.32 -47.87
C THR A 38 3.87 -23.81 -48.02
N ASP A 39 5.09 -23.34 -47.82
CA ASP A 39 5.51 -21.99 -48.14
C ASP A 39 5.49 -21.82 -49.69
N SER A 40 4.93 -20.70 -50.16
CA SER A 40 4.84 -20.41 -51.61
C SER A 40 6.17 -20.09 -52.27
N GLU A 41 7.18 -19.60 -51.54
CA GLU A 41 8.50 -19.17 -52.07
C GLU A 41 9.53 -20.29 -51.94
N THR A 42 9.60 -20.97 -50.79
CA THR A 42 10.60 -21.99 -50.49
C THR A 42 10.15 -23.41 -50.81
N ALA A 43 8.83 -23.60 -50.96
CA ALA A 43 8.18 -24.91 -51.09
C ALA A 43 8.42 -25.84 -49.85
N GLU A 44 8.93 -25.32 -48.76
CA GLU A 44 9.09 -26.07 -47.51
C GLU A 44 7.76 -26.34 -46.82
N PRO A 45 7.56 -27.49 -46.16
CA PRO A 45 6.33 -27.80 -45.45
C PRO A 45 6.21 -26.90 -44.23
N LEU A 46 4.99 -26.38 -43.98
CA LEU A 46 4.71 -25.55 -42.82
C LEU A 46 4.16 -26.40 -41.67
N GLU A 47 5.03 -26.87 -40.80
CA GLU A 47 4.70 -27.61 -39.58
C GLU A 47 3.95 -26.73 -38.57
N TYR A 48 2.88 -27.27 -37.92
CA TYR A 48 2.01 -26.54 -36.97
C TYR A 48 1.17 -25.41 -37.59
N ALA A 49 0.97 -25.39 -38.90
CA ALA A 49 -0.03 -24.50 -39.47
C ALA A 49 -1.42 -24.89 -39.00
N THR A 50 -2.21 -23.90 -38.61
CA THR A 50 -3.53 -24.09 -37.98
C THR A 50 -4.62 -24.14 -39.05
N ILE A 51 -5.44 -25.18 -39.01
CA ILE A 51 -6.65 -25.32 -39.83
C ILE A 51 -7.86 -25.16 -38.92
N SER A 52 -8.71 -24.15 -39.14
CA SER A 52 -9.94 -23.93 -38.40
C SER A 52 -11.17 -24.06 -39.30
N LEU A 53 -12.18 -24.77 -38.80
CA LEU A 53 -13.43 -25.04 -39.53
C LEU A 53 -14.60 -24.52 -38.69
N VAL A 54 -15.38 -23.62 -39.28
CA VAL A 54 -16.59 -23.07 -38.70
C VAL A 54 -17.77 -23.55 -39.49
N ASN A 55 -18.65 -24.35 -38.85
CA ASN A 55 -19.85 -24.84 -39.47
C ASN A 55 -20.90 -23.72 -39.53
N GLU A 56 -21.51 -23.47 -40.69
CA GLU A 56 -22.49 -22.41 -40.88
C GLU A 56 -23.71 -22.57 -39.98
N ARG A 57 -24.12 -23.80 -39.67
CA ARG A 57 -25.26 -24.09 -38.79
C ARG A 57 -24.93 -23.99 -37.28
N PHE A 58 -23.65 -24.09 -36.94
CA PHE A 58 -23.17 -24.06 -35.56
C PHE A 58 -21.91 -23.14 -35.42
N PRO A 59 -22.05 -21.82 -35.62
CA PRO A 59 -20.90 -20.90 -35.73
C PRO A 59 -20.05 -20.81 -34.44
N ASN A 60 -20.63 -21.15 -33.30
CA ASN A 60 -19.93 -21.15 -32.01
C ASN A 60 -19.14 -22.44 -31.71
N ARG A 61 -19.16 -23.43 -32.66
CA ARG A 61 -18.38 -24.67 -32.55
C ARG A 61 -17.29 -24.66 -33.61
N ILE A 62 -16.08 -24.24 -33.19
CA ILE A 62 -14.91 -24.30 -34.08
C ILE A 62 -14.31 -25.70 -33.94
N GLN A 63 -14.12 -26.39 -35.08
CA GLN A 63 -13.34 -27.63 -35.19
C GLN A 63 -12.04 -27.29 -35.89
N GLY A 64 -10.98 -28.06 -35.70
CA GLY A 64 -9.72 -27.80 -36.40
C GLY A 64 -8.61 -28.76 -35.99
N GLY A 65 -7.47 -28.56 -36.61
CA GLY A 65 -6.24 -29.30 -36.39
C GLY A 65 -5.00 -28.47 -36.74
N ILE A 66 -3.86 -29.11 -36.70
CA ILE A 66 -2.56 -28.54 -37.13
C ILE A 66 -1.89 -29.47 -38.09
N THR A 67 -0.98 -28.95 -38.94
CA THR A 67 -0.14 -29.73 -39.82
C THR A 67 0.98 -30.46 -39.05
N ASP A 68 1.39 -31.61 -39.61
CA ASP A 68 2.56 -32.38 -39.16
C ASP A 68 3.89 -31.79 -39.72
N GLU A 69 5.01 -32.46 -39.43
CA GLU A 69 6.36 -32.11 -39.92
C GLU A 69 6.52 -32.05 -41.44
N ASN A 70 5.63 -32.70 -42.20
CA ASN A 70 5.58 -32.72 -43.65
C ASN A 70 4.53 -31.76 -44.25
N GLY A 71 3.93 -30.90 -43.38
CA GLY A 71 2.90 -29.95 -43.74
C GLY A 71 1.51 -30.57 -43.98
N ASN A 72 1.29 -31.85 -43.68
CA ASN A 72 0.03 -32.53 -43.93
C ASN A 72 -0.93 -32.35 -42.72
N PHE A 73 -2.22 -32.24 -42.97
CA PHE A 73 -3.26 -32.29 -41.95
C PHE A 73 -4.32 -33.35 -42.28
N ASP A 74 -4.86 -33.97 -41.22
CA ASP A 74 -5.95 -34.94 -41.28
C ASP A 74 -6.93 -34.66 -40.11
N ILE A 75 -8.14 -34.20 -40.43
CA ILE A 75 -9.09 -33.70 -39.45
C ILE A 75 -10.42 -34.42 -39.59
N GLU A 76 -10.94 -34.98 -38.51
CA GLU A 76 -12.28 -35.59 -38.47
C GLU A 76 -13.38 -34.57 -38.17
N ILE A 77 -14.35 -34.46 -39.10
CA ILE A 77 -15.47 -33.54 -39.00
C ILE A 77 -16.81 -34.25 -39.25
N PHE A 78 -17.90 -33.62 -38.87
CA PHE A 78 -19.23 -34.08 -39.31
C PHE A 78 -19.54 -33.54 -40.72
N PRO A 79 -20.32 -34.26 -41.56
CA PRO A 79 -20.79 -33.72 -42.83
C PRO A 79 -21.50 -32.40 -42.64
N GLY A 80 -21.18 -31.37 -43.46
CA GLY A 80 -21.74 -30.05 -43.31
C GLY A 80 -21.21 -29.01 -44.27
N LYS A 81 -21.66 -27.76 -44.09
CA LYS A 81 -21.13 -26.60 -44.80
C LYS A 81 -20.21 -25.84 -43.90
N TYR A 82 -18.99 -25.61 -44.34
CA TYR A 82 -17.90 -25.03 -43.52
C TYR A 82 -17.24 -23.85 -44.18
N ASN A 83 -16.85 -22.88 -43.36
CA ASN A 83 -15.79 -21.94 -43.69
C ASN A 83 -14.49 -22.50 -43.10
N ILE A 84 -13.46 -22.73 -43.97
CA ILE A 84 -12.18 -23.31 -43.55
C ILE A 84 -11.12 -22.24 -43.67
N THR A 85 -10.42 -21.98 -42.59
CA THR A 85 -9.32 -21.00 -42.55
C THR A 85 -8.01 -21.71 -42.26
N LEU A 86 -7.00 -21.45 -43.10
CA LEU A 86 -5.62 -21.94 -42.99
C LEU A 86 -4.76 -20.78 -42.55
N GLU A 87 -4.06 -20.92 -41.43
CA GLU A 87 -3.25 -19.86 -40.83
C GLU A 87 -1.88 -20.41 -40.43
N TYR A 88 -0.83 -19.63 -40.72
CA TYR A 88 0.51 -19.84 -40.19
C TYR A 88 1.15 -18.52 -39.83
N ILE A 89 1.94 -18.51 -38.74
CA ILE A 89 2.51 -17.28 -38.17
C ILE A 89 3.48 -16.64 -39.21
N GLY A 90 3.21 -15.38 -39.58
CA GLY A 90 4.01 -14.66 -40.57
C GLY A 90 3.54 -14.84 -42.04
N PHE A 91 2.48 -15.58 -42.30
CA PHE A 91 1.90 -15.82 -43.62
C PHE A 91 0.49 -15.22 -43.74
N GLN A 92 0.11 -14.94 -45.00
CA GLN A 92 -1.26 -14.50 -45.27
C GLN A 92 -2.22 -15.67 -45.08
N LYS A 93 -3.29 -15.44 -44.33
CA LYS A 93 -4.32 -16.46 -44.15
C LYS A 93 -5.10 -16.74 -45.44
N VAL A 94 -5.40 -18.00 -45.66
CA VAL A 94 -6.26 -18.44 -46.77
C VAL A 94 -7.59 -18.90 -46.17
N THR A 95 -8.71 -18.37 -46.67
CA THR A 95 -10.05 -18.76 -46.24
C THR A 95 -10.82 -19.34 -47.40
N LEU A 96 -11.30 -20.58 -47.25
CA LEU A 96 -12.21 -21.26 -48.17
C LEU A 96 -13.63 -21.12 -47.64
N GLU A 97 -14.40 -20.24 -48.25
CA GLU A 97 -15.76 -19.97 -47.80
C GLU A 97 -16.75 -20.98 -48.37
N ASN A 98 -17.80 -21.29 -47.61
CA ASN A 98 -19.00 -22.01 -48.05
C ASN A 98 -18.74 -23.41 -48.61
N ARG A 99 -17.69 -24.12 -48.13
CA ARG A 99 -17.38 -25.48 -48.60
C ARG A 99 -18.37 -26.50 -48.04
N ILE A 100 -19.01 -27.23 -48.97
CA ILE A 100 -19.94 -28.32 -48.61
C ILE A 100 -19.15 -29.63 -48.66
N ILE A 101 -19.00 -30.27 -47.47
CA ILE A 101 -18.26 -31.51 -47.27
C ILE A 101 -19.26 -32.59 -46.81
N ARG A 102 -19.47 -33.64 -47.66
CA ARG A 102 -20.44 -34.73 -47.38
C ARG A 102 -19.78 -36.08 -47.23
N GLU A 103 -18.56 -36.24 -47.68
CA GLU A 103 -17.75 -37.45 -47.66
C GLU A 103 -16.29 -37.11 -47.38
N THR A 104 -15.46 -38.12 -47.11
CA THR A 104 -14.02 -37.95 -46.92
C THR A 104 -13.41 -37.24 -48.15
N THR A 105 -12.78 -36.09 -47.89
CA THR A 105 -12.40 -35.14 -48.97
C THR A 105 -10.97 -34.73 -48.83
N LEU A 106 -10.18 -34.87 -49.92
CA LEU A 106 -8.88 -34.25 -50.04
C LEU A 106 -9.05 -32.79 -50.50
N LEU A 107 -8.72 -31.83 -49.64
CA LEU A 107 -8.85 -30.40 -49.92
C LEU A 107 -7.76 -29.90 -50.90
N GLY A 108 -6.62 -30.62 -51.01
CA GLY A 108 -5.52 -30.30 -51.89
C GLY A 108 -4.35 -29.64 -51.20
N ASP A 109 -3.40 -29.16 -52.02
CA ASP A 109 -2.19 -28.51 -51.56
C ASP A 109 -2.37 -26.99 -51.53
N PHE A 110 -2.03 -26.38 -50.40
CA PHE A 110 -2.14 -24.94 -50.18
C PHE A 110 -0.77 -24.32 -50.02
N LYS A 111 -0.53 -23.27 -50.80
CA LYS A 111 0.69 -22.48 -50.69
C LYS A 111 0.37 -21.18 -49.99
N LEU A 112 1.00 -20.92 -48.83
CA LEU A 112 0.83 -19.69 -48.11
C LEU A 112 1.92 -18.70 -48.52
N ASN A 113 1.54 -17.45 -48.76
CA ASN A 113 2.46 -16.36 -49.05
C ASN A 113 2.90 -15.69 -47.74
N ILE A 114 4.16 -15.28 -47.65
CA ILE A 114 4.65 -14.48 -46.53
C ILE A 114 3.87 -13.16 -46.51
N ASN A 115 3.39 -12.77 -45.35
CA ASN A 115 2.74 -11.49 -45.17
C ASN A 115 3.79 -10.40 -44.97
N SER A 116 4.20 -9.74 -46.00
CA SER A 116 5.21 -8.66 -45.99
C SER A 116 4.75 -7.41 -45.24
N GLU A 117 3.45 -7.21 -44.99
CA GLU A 117 2.94 -6.12 -44.18
C GLU A 117 3.12 -6.36 -42.66
N SER A 118 3.33 -7.62 -42.25
CA SER A 118 3.56 -7.95 -40.84
C SER A 118 5.00 -7.72 -40.36
N LEU A 119 5.93 -7.39 -41.22
CA LEU A 119 7.35 -7.16 -40.89
C LEU A 119 7.65 -5.74 -40.40
N ASN A 120 6.71 -4.81 -40.49
CA ASN A 120 6.87 -3.42 -40.02
C ASN A 120 6.26 -3.13 -38.68
N GLU A 121 5.57 -4.07 -38.07
CA GLU A 121 5.04 -3.90 -36.69
C GLU A 121 5.87 -4.72 -35.71
N VAL A 122 7.05 -4.21 -35.36
CA VAL A 122 7.63 -4.51 -34.08
C VAL A 122 6.70 -3.86 -33.03
N GLU A 123 5.62 -4.57 -32.70
CA GLU A 123 4.79 -4.22 -31.56
C GLU A 123 5.69 -4.26 -30.32
N LEU A 124 6.19 -3.11 -29.96
CA LEU A 124 6.74 -2.84 -28.65
C LEU A 124 5.58 -3.12 -27.68
N ILE A 125 5.47 -4.35 -27.20
CA ILE A 125 4.72 -4.64 -26.01
C ILE A 125 5.43 -3.82 -24.95
N GLY A 126 4.95 -2.62 -24.71
CA GLY A 126 5.38 -1.80 -23.60
C GLY A 126 5.19 -2.67 -22.37
N GLU A 127 6.29 -3.16 -21.80
CA GLU A 127 6.25 -3.67 -20.44
C GLU A 127 5.56 -2.56 -19.65
N ARG A 128 4.48 -2.90 -18.91
CA ARG A 128 3.83 -1.93 -18.03
C ARG A 128 4.92 -1.21 -17.26
N THR A 129 5.01 0.09 -17.48
CA THR A 129 6.00 0.93 -16.80
C THR A 129 5.84 0.74 -15.30
N GLU A 130 6.94 0.77 -14.57
CA GLU A 130 6.94 0.70 -13.10
C GLU A 130 6.08 1.84 -12.51
N VAL A 131 5.99 2.95 -13.22
CA VAL A 131 5.19 4.12 -12.88
C VAL A 131 4.25 4.46 -14.04
N GLU A 132 2.95 4.43 -13.77
CA GLU A 132 1.88 4.88 -14.66
C GLU A 132 1.26 6.16 -14.06
N ILE A 133 1.04 7.19 -14.87
CA ILE A 133 0.53 8.48 -14.40
C ILE A 133 -0.84 8.70 -15.00
N ARG A 134 -1.82 8.94 -14.12
CA ARG A 134 -3.20 9.33 -14.47
C ARG A 134 -3.49 10.74 -13.97
N LEU A 135 -4.64 11.31 -14.31
CA LEU A 135 -5.00 12.71 -13.99
C LEU A 135 -4.83 13.08 -12.50
N ASP A 136 -5.21 12.19 -11.59
CA ASP A 136 -5.21 12.42 -10.15
C ASP A 136 -4.16 11.59 -9.39
N LYS A 137 -3.53 10.59 -10.02
CA LYS A 137 -2.70 9.61 -9.33
C LYS A 137 -1.50 9.11 -10.14
N ARG A 138 -0.47 8.69 -9.41
CA ARG A 138 0.70 7.98 -9.94
C ARG A 138 0.63 6.53 -9.47
N ILE A 139 0.70 5.59 -10.38
CA ILE A 139 0.57 4.16 -10.10
C ILE A 139 1.95 3.50 -10.17
N TYR A 140 2.32 2.81 -9.10
CA TYR A 140 3.57 2.07 -8.97
C TYR A 140 3.30 0.57 -8.91
N ASN A 141 3.77 -0.17 -9.93
CA ASN A 141 3.58 -1.61 -10.04
C ASN A 141 4.64 -2.35 -9.21
N VAL A 142 4.26 -2.82 -8.03
CA VAL A 142 5.17 -3.42 -7.02
C VAL A 142 5.77 -4.75 -7.47
N GLY A 143 5.05 -5.55 -8.23
CA GLY A 143 5.48 -6.89 -8.63
C GLY A 143 6.77 -6.95 -9.47
N LYS A 144 7.27 -5.81 -9.94
CA LYS A 144 8.53 -5.69 -10.70
C LYS A 144 9.72 -5.29 -9.84
N ASP A 145 9.48 -4.77 -8.63
CA ASP A 145 10.55 -4.41 -7.69
C ASP A 145 11.03 -5.67 -6.94
N ILE A 146 12.25 -6.08 -7.22
CA ILE A 146 12.83 -7.28 -6.62
C ILE A 146 13.48 -7.00 -5.25
N THR A 147 13.74 -5.74 -4.91
CA THR A 147 14.35 -5.37 -3.62
C THR A 147 13.39 -5.51 -2.45
N VAL A 148 12.08 -5.55 -2.72
CA VAL A 148 11.05 -5.69 -1.68
C VAL A 148 10.58 -7.12 -1.47
N ARG A 149 11.09 -8.08 -2.23
CA ARG A 149 10.73 -9.51 -2.06
C ARG A 149 11.18 -10.02 -0.69
N GLY A 150 10.26 -10.69 0.02
CA GLY A 150 10.44 -11.07 1.41
C GLY A 150 10.32 -9.92 2.40
N GLY A 151 10.07 -8.70 1.94
CA GLY A 151 9.85 -7.53 2.75
C GLY A 151 8.39 -7.32 3.16
N SER A 152 8.13 -6.16 3.74
CA SER A 152 6.82 -5.68 4.17
C SER A 152 6.30 -4.59 3.24
N VAL A 153 5.05 -4.17 3.46
CA VAL A 153 4.49 -2.99 2.78
C VAL A 153 5.32 -1.74 3.05
N THR A 154 5.88 -1.56 4.24
CA THR A 154 6.77 -0.41 4.52
C THR A 154 8.03 -0.43 3.68
N ASP A 155 8.58 -1.60 3.37
CA ASP A 155 9.72 -1.73 2.47
C ASP A 155 9.32 -1.38 1.03
N VAL A 156 8.07 -1.68 0.63
CA VAL A 156 7.49 -1.23 -0.64
C VAL A 156 7.31 0.28 -0.64
N MET A 157 6.71 0.86 0.43
CA MET A 157 6.50 2.32 0.53
C MET A 157 7.82 3.09 0.44
N ASP A 158 8.86 2.56 1.09
CA ASP A 158 10.19 3.12 1.02
C ASP A 158 10.80 3.06 -0.39
N ASN A 159 10.22 2.32 -1.32
CA ASN A 159 10.61 2.25 -2.74
C ASN A 159 9.81 3.17 -3.66
N ILE A 160 8.75 3.81 -3.15
CA ILE A 160 7.89 4.65 -3.97
C ILE A 160 8.44 6.07 -4.04
N PRO A 161 8.59 6.68 -5.24
CA PRO A 161 8.95 8.08 -5.39
C PRO A 161 8.01 9.01 -4.60
N ALA A 162 8.54 10.09 -4.07
CA ALA A 162 7.87 11.06 -3.21
C ALA A 162 7.47 10.54 -1.82
N VAL A 163 7.54 9.25 -1.56
CA VAL A 163 7.27 8.63 -0.25
C VAL A 163 8.58 8.40 0.48
N SER A 164 8.63 8.68 1.75
CA SER A 164 9.73 8.30 2.64
C SER A 164 9.17 7.63 3.89
N VAL A 165 9.91 6.65 4.40
CA VAL A 165 9.58 5.94 5.63
C VAL A 165 10.68 6.25 6.63
N ASP A 166 10.29 6.72 7.81
CA ASP A 166 11.26 7.00 8.87
C ASP A 166 11.70 5.71 9.60
N VAL A 167 12.53 5.86 10.61
CA VAL A 167 13.05 4.74 11.39
C VAL A 167 11.98 4.05 12.24
N GLU A 168 10.94 4.79 12.61
CA GLU A 168 9.78 4.29 13.35
C GLU A 168 8.74 3.65 12.40
N GLY A 169 8.92 3.79 11.07
CA GLY A 169 8.04 3.29 10.02
C GLY A 169 6.94 4.26 9.64
N ASN A 170 6.94 5.50 10.15
CA ASN A 170 5.98 6.51 9.74
C ASN A 170 6.21 6.88 8.28
N ILE A 171 5.12 6.99 7.54
CA ILE A 171 5.16 7.28 6.11
C ILE A 171 4.90 8.76 5.91
N SER A 172 5.76 9.41 5.13
CA SER A 172 5.56 10.79 4.69
C SER A 172 5.56 10.89 3.18
N LEU A 173 4.76 11.82 2.65
CA LEU A 173 4.67 12.14 1.24
C LEU A 173 5.17 13.57 1.02
N ARG A 174 6.21 13.73 0.18
CA ARG A 174 6.87 15.02 -0.03
C ARG A 174 7.29 15.70 1.27
N GLY A 175 7.77 14.92 2.23
CA GLY A 175 8.20 15.41 3.56
C GLY A 175 7.06 15.80 4.51
N ASN A 176 5.81 15.54 4.17
CA ASN A 176 4.66 15.73 5.06
C ASN A 176 4.19 14.35 5.56
N ASP A 177 4.13 14.17 6.88
CA ASP A 177 3.78 12.90 7.56
C ASP A 177 2.26 12.66 7.67
N ASN A 178 1.44 13.67 7.38
CA ASN A 178 0.00 13.51 7.40
C ASN A 178 -0.55 12.91 6.09
N VAL A 179 -0.13 11.70 5.81
CA VAL A 179 -0.56 10.90 4.65
C VAL A 179 -1.73 10.00 5.04
N ARG A 180 -2.75 9.95 4.19
CA ARG A 180 -3.83 8.98 4.35
C ARG A 180 -3.49 7.70 3.59
N ILE A 181 -3.47 6.57 4.31
CA ILE A 181 -3.20 5.26 3.71
C ILE A 181 -4.52 4.51 3.56
N LEU A 182 -4.76 4.00 2.35
CA LEU A 182 -5.93 3.20 1.99
C LEU A 182 -5.50 1.83 1.49
N ILE A 183 -6.37 0.84 1.64
CA ILE A 183 -6.25 -0.47 1.03
C ILE A 183 -7.46 -0.69 0.13
N ASN A 184 -7.22 -0.94 -1.17
CA ASN A 184 -8.27 -1.05 -2.18
C ASN A 184 -9.23 0.16 -2.19
N GLY A 185 -8.68 1.37 -2.00
CA GLY A 185 -9.43 2.61 -1.98
C GLY A 185 -10.11 2.95 -0.65
N LYS A 186 -9.99 2.12 0.38
CA LYS A 186 -10.70 2.25 1.66
C LYS A 186 -9.74 2.26 2.84
N PRO A 187 -10.08 2.96 3.93
CA PRO A 187 -9.42 2.73 5.22
C PRO A 187 -9.61 1.29 5.65
N SER A 188 -8.57 0.68 6.17
CA SER A 188 -8.60 -0.73 6.57
C SER A 188 -8.02 -0.91 7.96
N GLY A 189 -8.53 -1.88 8.70
CA GLY A 189 -7.97 -2.32 9.97
C GLY A 189 -6.56 -2.88 9.87
N LEU A 190 -6.13 -3.22 8.66
CA LEU A 190 -4.73 -3.55 8.41
C LEU A 190 -3.79 -2.34 8.61
N VAL A 191 -4.32 -1.12 8.59
CA VAL A 191 -3.59 0.12 8.88
C VAL A 191 -3.91 0.64 10.28
N GLY A 192 -4.77 -0.05 10.97
CA GLY A 192 -5.38 0.09 12.30
C GLY A 192 -4.77 1.02 13.33
N LEU A 193 -4.86 0.63 14.59
CA LEU A 193 -4.52 1.41 15.78
C LEU A 193 -3.06 1.90 15.79
N SER A 194 -2.12 1.06 15.40
CA SER A 194 -0.69 1.34 15.37
C SER A 194 -0.17 1.91 14.02
N GLY A 195 -1.05 2.21 13.06
CA GLY A 195 -0.73 2.88 11.80
C GLY A 195 0.41 2.25 11.00
N SER A 196 1.64 2.67 11.26
CA SER A 196 2.85 2.20 10.57
C SER A 196 3.25 0.77 10.94
N ALA A 197 2.97 0.31 12.16
CA ALA A 197 3.33 -1.03 12.62
C ALA A 197 2.57 -2.12 11.83
N ALA A 198 1.30 -1.90 11.56
CA ALA A 198 0.47 -2.82 10.76
C ALA A 198 0.99 -3.00 9.32
N LEU A 199 1.48 -1.92 8.69
CA LEU A 199 2.06 -1.98 7.35
C LEU A 199 3.38 -2.76 7.31
N ARG A 200 4.12 -2.80 8.41
CA ARG A 200 5.32 -3.65 8.55
C ARG A 200 4.98 -5.13 8.57
N GLN A 201 3.76 -5.48 8.93
CA GLN A 201 3.31 -6.88 9.05
C GLN A 201 2.73 -7.42 7.75
N LEU A 202 2.25 -6.56 6.84
CA LEU A 202 1.76 -6.98 5.54
C LEU A 202 2.91 -7.36 4.61
N PRO A 203 2.85 -8.54 3.95
CA PRO A 203 3.88 -8.96 3.00
C PRO A 203 3.83 -8.12 1.71
N ALA A 204 4.98 -7.73 1.20
CA ALA A 204 5.11 -6.99 -0.07
C ALA A 204 4.48 -7.75 -1.25
N GLU A 205 4.51 -9.06 -1.21
CA GLU A 205 3.99 -9.95 -2.24
C GLU A 205 2.48 -9.93 -2.39
N SER A 206 1.75 -9.48 -1.35
CA SER A 206 0.29 -9.32 -1.42
C SER A 206 -0.13 -8.10 -2.23
N ILE A 207 0.80 -7.19 -2.55
CA ILE A 207 0.50 -5.95 -3.27
C ILE A 207 0.60 -6.16 -4.78
N GLU A 208 -0.38 -5.65 -5.52
CA GLU A 208 -0.35 -5.54 -6.97
C GLU A 208 0.34 -4.23 -7.39
N LYS A 209 -0.15 -3.12 -6.85
CA LYS A 209 0.30 -1.77 -7.14
C LYS A 209 0.03 -0.83 -5.98
N VAL A 210 0.72 0.30 -5.96
CA VAL A 210 0.47 1.41 -5.06
C VAL A 210 0.15 2.65 -5.87
N GLU A 211 -0.92 3.32 -5.51
CA GLU A 211 -1.36 4.57 -6.12
C GLU A 211 -1.02 5.72 -5.18
N VAL A 212 -0.25 6.67 -5.66
CA VAL A 212 0.08 7.90 -4.94
C VAL A 212 -0.72 9.04 -5.52
N VAL A 213 -1.60 9.60 -4.73
CA VAL A 213 -2.55 10.64 -5.11
C VAL A 213 -2.18 11.93 -4.39
N THR A 214 -1.55 12.87 -5.10
CA THR A 214 -1.09 14.15 -4.53
C THR A 214 -2.18 15.22 -4.53
N SER A 215 -3.14 15.14 -5.48
CA SER A 215 -4.31 16.01 -5.57
C SER A 215 -5.58 15.17 -5.70
N PRO A 216 -6.02 14.52 -4.59
CA PRO A 216 -7.13 13.58 -4.63
C PRO A 216 -8.45 14.22 -5.05
N SER A 217 -9.21 13.51 -5.87
CA SER A 217 -10.56 13.92 -6.29
C SER A 217 -11.56 13.85 -5.11
N ALA A 218 -12.76 14.42 -5.29
CA ALA A 218 -13.80 14.48 -4.25
C ALA A 218 -14.32 13.11 -3.80
N ARG A 219 -14.15 12.05 -4.60
CA ARG A 219 -14.48 10.67 -4.27
C ARG A 219 -13.72 10.14 -3.04
N TYR A 220 -12.48 10.60 -2.86
CA TYR A 220 -11.66 10.20 -1.71
C TYR A 220 -12.06 10.99 -0.47
N GLU A 221 -11.85 10.38 0.71
CA GLU A 221 -12.05 11.09 1.98
C GLU A 221 -11.13 12.32 2.09
N ALA A 222 -11.60 13.36 2.79
CA ALA A 222 -10.84 14.60 2.91
C ALA A 222 -9.64 14.51 3.88
N SER A 223 -9.47 13.43 4.62
CA SER A 223 -8.35 13.21 5.55
C SER A 223 -7.02 13.02 4.81
N GLY A 224 -5.91 13.49 5.42
CA GLY A 224 -4.56 13.38 4.89
C GLY A 224 -4.14 14.61 4.09
N THR A 225 -3.55 15.59 4.77
CA THR A 225 -3.15 16.88 4.16
C THR A 225 -2.00 16.76 3.17
N ALA A 226 -1.20 15.69 3.26
CA ALA A 226 -0.12 15.39 2.32
C ALA A 226 -0.60 14.74 1.02
N GLY A 227 -1.78 14.13 1.03
CA GLY A 227 -2.33 13.32 -0.04
C GLY A 227 -2.72 11.91 0.43
N ILE A 228 -2.90 11.02 -0.53
CA ILE A 228 -3.34 9.64 -0.29
C ILE A 228 -2.32 8.66 -0.88
N ILE A 229 -2.08 7.58 -0.15
CA ILE A 229 -1.40 6.39 -0.66
C ILE A 229 -2.40 5.24 -0.62
N ASN A 230 -2.78 4.72 -1.78
CA ASN A 230 -3.74 3.63 -1.91
C ASN A 230 -3.00 2.35 -2.33
N ILE A 231 -3.07 1.35 -1.47
CA ILE A 231 -2.44 0.04 -1.67
C ILE A 231 -3.46 -0.89 -2.29
N ILE A 232 -3.20 -1.34 -3.52
CA ILE A 232 -4.07 -2.29 -4.21
C ILE A 232 -3.51 -3.69 -4.02
N LEU A 233 -4.31 -4.54 -3.40
CA LEU A 233 -3.98 -5.94 -3.18
C LEU A 233 -4.26 -6.76 -4.44
N LYS A 234 -3.44 -7.79 -4.68
CA LYS A 234 -3.56 -8.66 -5.85
C LYS A 234 -4.90 -9.38 -5.91
N LYS A 235 -5.50 -9.36 -7.10
CA LYS A 235 -6.62 -10.23 -7.51
C LYS A 235 -6.17 -11.00 -8.75
N ASP A 236 -6.26 -12.32 -8.73
CA ASP A 236 -5.92 -13.13 -9.89
C ASP A 236 -7.13 -13.27 -10.83
N GLU A 237 -6.94 -12.97 -12.11
CA GLU A 237 -8.02 -13.02 -13.14
C GLU A 237 -8.05 -14.34 -13.94
N LEU A 238 -7.10 -15.25 -13.69
CA LEU A 238 -7.00 -16.50 -14.43
C LEU A 238 -8.11 -17.48 -14.07
N ILE A 239 -8.80 -18.02 -15.06
CA ILE A 239 -9.75 -19.12 -14.87
C ILE A 239 -8.97 -20.39 -14.48
N GLY A 240 -9.45 -21.14 -13.49
CA GLY A 240 -8.83 -22.33 -12.94
C GLY A 240 -8.19 -22.08 -11.59
N PHE A 241 -7.33 -22.99 -11.18
CA PHE A 241 -6.61 -22.91 -9.91
C PHE A 241 -5.23 -22.28 -10.15
N ASN A 242 -4.92 -21.24 -9.39
CA ASN A 242 -3.65 -20.53 -9.39
C ASN A 242 -3.11 -20.50 -7.97
N ALA A 243 -1.82 -20.66 -7.80
CA ALA A 243 -1.19 -20.60 -6.48
C ALA A 243 0.22 -19.99 -6.55
N THR A 244 0.56 -19.24 -5.51
CA THR A 244 1.93 -18.76 -5.26
C THR A 244 2.32 -19.12 -3.84
N PHE A 245 3.46 -19.79 -3.69
CA PHE A 245 4.06 -20.13 -2.41
C PHE A 245 5.38 -19.40 -2.27
N ILE A 246 5.62 -18.80 -1.11
CA ILE A 246 6.83 -18.03 -0.81
C ILE A 246 7.37 -18.52 0.51
N ALA A 247 8.67 -18.79 0.57
CA ALA A 247 9.40 -19.10 1.78
C ALA A 247 10.57 -18.11 1.92
N ASN A 248 10.77 -17.59 3.13
CA ASN A 248 11.78 -16.61 3.46
C ASN A 248 12.61 -17.09 4.63
N ALA A 249 13.93 -16.87 4.57
CA ALA A 249 14.85 -17.05 5.69
C ALA A 249 15.90 -15.96 5.67
N GLY A 250 16.36 -15.47 6.83
CA GLY A 250 17.28 -14.33 6.86
C GLY A 250 18.04 -14.14 8.17
N ILE A 251 18.90 -13.11 8.14
CA ILE A 251 19.72 -12.62 9.25
C ILE A 251 19.49 -11.10 9.38
N PRO A 252 19.20 -10.56 10.59
CA PRO A 252 18.90 -11.29 11.83
C PRO A 252 17.79 -12.30 11.66
N GLU A 253 17.57 -13.19 12.60
CA GLU A 253 16.63 -14.31 12.53
C GLU A 253 15.33 -13.90 11.87
N TYR A 254 15.07 -14.49 10.72
CA TYR A 254 13.87 -14.25 9.93
C TYR A 254 13.42 -15.58 9.31
N LEU A 255 12.21 -15.97 9.63
CA LEU A 255 11.53 -17.12 9.02
C LEU A 255 10.13 -16.69 8.59
N GLY A 256 9.76 -16.96 7.36
CA GLY A 256 8.44 -16.59 6.88
C GLY A 256 7.93 -17.47 5.77
N GLY A 257 6.62 -17.54 5.65
CA GLY A 257 5.96 -18.26 4.58
C GLY A 257 4.66 -17.56 4.17
N THR A 258 4.39 -17.52 2.86
CA THR A 258 3.14 -17.00 2.30
C THR A 258 2.58 -17.98 1.29
N ALA A 259 1.29 -18.28 1.40
CA ALA A 259 0.52 -19.02 0.41
C ALA A 259 -0.61 -18.13 -0.11
N THR A 260 -0.61 -17.84 -1.41
CA THR A 260 -1.71 -17.17 -2.09
C THR A 260 -2.37 -18.16 -3.01
N LEU A 261 -3.65 -18.40 -2.81
CA LEU A 261 -4.47 -19.36 -3.56
C LEU A 261 -5.60 -18.61 -4.23
N ASN A 262 -5.89 -18.94 -5.48
CA ASN A 262 -7.03 -18.42 -6.22
C ASN A 262 -7.65 -19.55 -7.05
N TRP A 263 -8.97 -19.70 -6.95
CA TRP A 263 -9.74 -20.60 -7.77
C TRP A 263 -10.88 -19.84 -8.42
N ARG A 264 -10.79 -19.66 -9.73
CA ARG A 264 -11.74 -18.87 -10.52
C ARG A 264 -12.47 -19.74 -11.53
N THR A 265 -13.78 -19.65 -11.55
CA THR A 265 -14.68 -20.16 -12.58
C THR A 265 -15.33 -18.99 -13.33
N LYS A 266 -16.24 -19.27 -14.25
CA LYS A 266 -17.01 -18.21 -14.92
C LYS A 266 -17.94 -17.42 -13.97
N ARG A 267 -18.39 -18.04 -12.86
CA ARG A 267 -19.37 -17.43 -11.93
C ARG A 267 -18.85 -17.23 -10.52
N LEU A 268 -17.75 -17.81 -10.18
CA LEU A 268 -17.23 -17.76 -8.80
C LEU A 268 -15.72 -17.61 -8.83
N ASN A 269 -15.21 -16.71 -8.02
CA ASN A 269 -13.79 -16.54 -7.74
C ASN A 269 -13.58 -16.64 -6.23
N ILE A 270 -12.82 -17.64 -5.77
CA ILE A 270 -12.43 -17.82 -4.37
C ILE A 270 -10.95 -17.51 -4.27
N PHE A 271 -10.58 -16.66 -3.34
CA PHE A 271 -9.19 -16.27 -3.14
C PHE A 271 -8.82 -16.29 -1.66
N SER A 272 -7.57 -16.65 -1.40
CA SER A 272 -7.00 -16.65 -0.04
C SER A 272 -5.54 -16.25 -0.07
N THR A 273 -5.12 -15.53 0.95
CA THR A 273 -3.70 -15.28 1.25
C THR A 273 -3.47 -15.56 2.72
N THR A 274 -2.56 -16.49 3.00
CA THR A 274 -2.13 -16.84 4.35
C THR A 274 -0.64 -16.56 4.48
N THR A 275 -0.25 -15.83 5.54
CA THR A 275 1.15 -15.50 5.81
C THR A 275 1.48 -15.81 7.27
N TYR A 276 2.63 -16.41 7.48
CA TYR A 276 3.30 -16.50 8.76
C TYR A 276 4.65 -15.80 8.66
N ARG A 277 5.02 -15.06 9.71
CA ARG A 277 6.32 -14.39 9.81
C ARG A 277 6.79 -14.42 11.26
N ASP A 278 8.05 -14.81 11.43
CA ASP A 278 8.80 -14.70 12.68
C ASP A 278 10.08 -13.93 12.36
N GLN A 279 10.28 -12.79 13.00
CA GLN A 279 11.36 -11.86 12.65
C GLN A 279 11.96 -11.22 13.90
N LYS A 280 13.26 -11.32 14.04
CA LYS A 280 14.07 -10.59 15.01
C LYS A 280 14.61 -9.30 14.41
N SER A 281 14.57 -8.22 15.18
CA SER A 281 15.12 -6.91 14.80
C SER A 281 15.95 -6.36 15.95
N LEU A 282 17.23 -6.16 15.69
CA LEU A 282 18.16 -5.52 16.62
C LEU A 282 18.22 -4.02 16.31
N GLY A 283 18.27 -3.19 17.34
CA GLY A 283 18.41 -1.76 17.23
C GLY A 283 19.07 -1.17 18.46
N GLY A 284 19.17 0.16 18.52
CA GLY A 284 19.72 0.85 19.69
C GLY A 284 19.92 2.33 19.40
N GLY A 285 20.42 3.06 20.39
CA GLY A 285 20.70 4.48 20.25
C GLY A 285 21.34 5.10 21.47
N VAL A 286 21.80 6.32 21.29
CA VAL A 286 22.32 7.17 22.35
C VAL A 286 21.51 8.45 22.41
N PHE A 287 21.29 8.94 23.64
CA PHE A 287 20.52 10.15 23.92
C PHE A 287 21.28 10.95 24.99
N ASN A 288 21.81 12.09 24.58
CA ASN A 288 22.61 12.95 25.47
C ASN A 288 21.84 14.25 25.69
N SER A 289 21.50 14.52 26.93
CA SER A 289 20.78 15.72 27.35
C SER A 289 21.68 16.62 28.17
N GLU A 290 21.64 17.89 27.85
CA GLU A 290 22.29 18.98 28.60
C GLU A 290 21.17 19.89 29.14
N TYR A 291 21.07 20.04 30.42
CA TYR A 291 20.08 20.90 31.10
C TYR A 291 20.71 22.23 31.48
N PHE A 292 19.92 23.30 31.44
CA PHE A 292 20.39 24.66 31.70
C PHE A 292 19.66 25.28 32.90
N ASN A 293 20.43 26.04 33.70
CA ASN A 293 19.92 26.97 34.67
C ASN A 293 20.30 28.38 34.23
N GLY A 294 19.34 29.11 33.63
CA GLY A 294 19.65 30.30 32.84
C GLY A 294 20.40 29.93 31.54
N ASP A 295 21.57 30.55 31.34
CA ASP A 295 22.41 30.32 30.17
C ASP A 295 23.61 29.35 30.45
N LEU A 296 23.67 28.77 31.64
CA LEU A 296 24.78 27.89 32.06
C LEU A 296 24.30 26.44 32.16
N PRO A 297 25.08 25.46 31.74
CA PRO A 297 24.84 24.05 31.99
C PRO A 297 24.70 23.76 33.49
N SER A 298 23.69 23.06 33.90
CA SER A 298 23.42 22.65 35.29
C SER A 298 23.69 21.18 35.53
N SER A 299 23.37 20.33 34.54
CA SER A 299 23.56 18.88 34.61
C SER A 299 23.49 18.26 33.23
N PHE A 300 23.94 17.01 33.11
CA PHE A 300 23.84 16.22 31.90
C PHE A 300 23.21 14.88 32.21
N ALA A 301 22.52 14.28 31.21
CA ALA A 301 22.08 12.90 31.27
C ALA A 301 22.47 12.21 29.95
N ASN A 302 23.27 11.15 30.07
CA ASN A 302 23.71 10.31 28.96
C ASN A 302 22.99 8.98 29.05
N GLU A 303 22.32 8.61 27.97
CA GLU A 303 21.53 7.39 27.91
C GLU A 303 21.96 6.55 26.71
N THR A 304 22.25 5.26 26.94
CA THR A 304 22.51 4.27 25.90
C THR A 304 21.47 3.20 25.96
N ARG A 305 20.85 2.87 24.82
CA ARG A 305 19.81 1.84 24.71
C ARG A 305 20.17 0.81 23.67
N ASP A 306 19.92 -0.45 23.99
CA ASP A 306 19.91 -1.56 23.06
C ASP A 306 18.53 -2.23 23.05
N TYR A 307 18.06 -2.60 21.86
CA TYR A 307 16.77 -3.23 21.66
C TYR A 307 16.91 -4.58 20.97
N ASP A 308 16.24 -5.57 21.53
CA ASP A 308 16.00 -6.86 20.93
C ASP A 308 14.49 -7.07 20.76
N ARG A 309 14.01 -7.10 19.51
CA ARG A 309 12.58 -7.20 19.20
C ARG A 309 12.31 -8.42 18.36
N ILE A 310 11.37 -9.24 18.81
CA ILE A 310 10.86 -10.40 18.10
C ILE A 310 9.41 -10.13 17.73
N ARG A 311 9.06 -10.38 16.48
CA ARG A 311 7.70 -10.22 15.97
C ARG A 311 7.24 -11.50 15.31
N LYS A 312 6.16 -12.08 15.85
CA LYS A 312 5.47 -13.22 15.27
C LYS A 312 4.12 -12.78 14.76
N ASN A 313 3.87 -12.95 13.48
CA ASN A 313 2.64 -12.48 12.84
C ASN A 313 2.01 -13.61 12.03
N TYR A 314 0.72 -13.78 12.23
CA TYR A 314 -0.14 -14.66 11.46
C TYR A 314 -1.24 -13.85 10.80
N PHE A 315 -1.39 -13.97 9.48
CA PHE A 315 -2.37 -13.25 8.70
C PHE A 315 -3.09 -14.20 7.75
N VAL A 316 -4.42 -14.17 7.77
CA VAL A 316 -5.28 -14.91 6.85
C VAL A 316 -6.29 -13.95 6.24
N ASN A 317 -6.30 -13.85 4.93
CA ASN A 317 -7.36 -13.19 4.16
C ASN A 317 -8.08 -14.24 3.31
N LEU A 318 -9.39 -14.24 3.36
CA LEU A 318 -10.26 -15.13 2.59
C LEU A 318 -11.38 -14.33 1.96
N GLY A 319 -11.71 -14.60 0.69
CA GLY A 319 -12.82 -13.97 0.02
C GLY A 319 -13.39 -14.79 -1.11
N ALA A 320 -14.63 -14.46 -1.46
CA ALA A 320 -15.36 -15.01 -2.58
C ALA A 320 -16.06 -13.90 -3.35
N GLU A 321 -15.93 -13.90 -4.67
CA GLU A 321 -16.64 -13.02 -5.58
C GLU A 321 -17.58 -13.85 -6.45
N TYR A 322 -18.88 -13.58 -6.35
CA TYR A 322 -19.91 -14.25 -7.13
C TYR A 322 -20.40 -13.32 -8.23
N TYR A 323 -20.25 -13.76 -9.48
CA TYR A 323 -20.74 -13.05 -10.65
C TYR A 323 -22.19 -13.48 -10.91
N ILE A 324 -23.14 -12.64 -10.50
CA ILE A 324 -24.58 -12.84 -10.72
C ILE A 324 -24.84 -12.89 -12.23
N ASN A 325 -24.18 -11.98 -12.95
CA ASN A 325 -24.06 -11.96 -14.41
C ASN A 325 -22.76 -11.20 -14.78
N ASP A 326 -22.50 -11.01 -16.08
CA ASP A 326 -21.25 -10.35 -16.56
C ASP A 326 -21.10 -8.89 -16.09
N LYS A 327 -22.19 -8.25 -15.67
CA LYS A 327 -22.25 -6.84 -15.24
C LYS A 327 -22.58 -6.66 -13.75
N THR A 328 -22.77 -7.75 -13.00
CA THR A 328 -23.15 -7.65 -11.59
C THR A 328 -22.39 -8.68 -10.77
N SER A 329 -21.66 -8.23 -9.76
CA SER A 329 -20.95 -9.09 -8.84
C SER A 329 -21.19 -8.71 -7.37
N LEU A 330 -21.08 -9.71 -6.50
CA LEU A 330 -21.06 -9.57 -5.05
C LEU A 330 -19.76 -10.20 -4.55
N THR A 331 -18.93 -9.39 -3.90
CA THR A 331 -17.71 -9.87 -3.24
C THR A 331 -17.90 -9.83 -1.74
N ILE A 332 -17.64 -10.94 -1.08
CA ILE A 332 -17.58 -11.04 0.39
C ILE A 332 -16.17 -11.47 0.72
N SER A 333 -15.51 -10.73 1.61
CA SER A 333 -14.16 -11.04 2.06
C SER A 333 -13.96 -10.67 3.51
N GLY A 334 -12.97 -11.26 4.13
CA GLY A 334 -12.56 -10.90 5.47
C GLY A 334 -11.13 -11.32 5.73
N PHE A 335 -10.52 -10.69 6.71
CA PHE A 335 -9.22 -11.10 7.20
C PHE A 335 -9.21 -11.20 8.72
N ILE A 336 -8.28 -11.99 9.19
CA ILE A 336 -7.86 -12.10 10.59
C ILE A 336 -6.35 -11.91 10.62
N ARG A 337 -5.89 -11.08 11.55
CA ARG A 337 -4.48 -10.90 11.87
C ARG A 337 -4.31 -11.12 13.36
N ASP A 338 -3.29 -11.89 13.70
CA ASP A 338 -2.81 -12.12 15.05
C ASP A 338 -1.31 -11.85 15.06
N SER A 339 -0.84 -11.03 15.99
CA SER A 339 0.55 -10.64 16.11
C SER A 339 0.98 -10.66 17.57
N ASN A 340 2.02 -11.43 17.86
CA ASN A 340 2.66 -11.50 19.17
C ASN A 340 4.06 -10.92 19.04
N ASN A 341 4.29 -9.79 19.71
CA ASN A 341 5.54 -9.07 19.69
C ASN A 341 6.16 -9.09 21.09
N THR A 342 7.48 -9.25 21.16
CA THR A 342 8.24 -9.02 22.39
C THR A 342 9.35 -8.03 22.12
N SER A 343 9.66 -7.19 23.08
CA SER A 343 10.71 -6.18 22.98
C SER A 343 11.45 -6.08 24.31
N ASP A 344 12.72 -6.47 24.30
CA ASP A 344 13.62 -6.28 25.43
C ASP A 344 14.46 -5.03 25.18
N ALA A 345 14.41 -4.06 26.08
CA ALA A 345 15.15 -2.83 26.03
C ALA A 345 16.07 -2.70 27.25
N ASN A 346 17.38 -2.75 27.03
CA ASN A 346 18.38 -2.45 28.04
C ASN A 346 18.79 -0.99 27.89
N THR A 347 18.67 -0.22 28.95
CA THR A 347 19.01 1.20 28.99
C THR A 347 19.96 1.48 30.15
N GLU A 348 21.10 2.05 29.85
CA GLU A 348 22.04 2.59 30.83
C GLU A 348 21.90 4.10 30.84
N ILE A 349 21.69 4.71 32.02
CA ILE A 349 21.45 6.14 32.21
C ILE A 349 22.47 6.66 33.22
N ASP A 350 23.34 7.58 32.75
CA ASP A 350 24.28 8.30 33.62
C ASP A 350 23.83 9.74 33.78
N ASP A 351 23.55 10.15 35.01
CA ASP A 351 23.34 11.55 35.36
C ASP A 351 24.64 12.16 35.86
N LEU A 352 24.97 13.34 35.34
CA LEU A 352 26.23 14.02 35.64
C LEU A 352 25.99 15.45 36.15
N ASN A 353 26.88 15.93 36.99
CA ASN A 353 26.88 17.34 37.42
C ASN A 353 27.38 18.28 36.31
N ALA A 354 27.37 19.60 36.58
CA ALA A 354 27.85 20.61 35.64
C ALA A 354 29.33 20.47 35.25
N ASN A 355 30.14 19.77 36.02
CA ASN A 355 31.54 19.52 35.74
C ASN A 355 31.79 18.25 34.93
N GLY A 356 30.74 17.45 34.73
CA GLY A 356 30.81 16.17 34.03
C GLY A 356 31.16 14.98 34.94
N ASP A 357 31.09 15.12 36.27
CA ASP A 357 31.27 14.01 37.20
C ASP A 357 29.94 13.19 37.28
N VAL A 358 30.03 11.88 37.23
CA VAL A 358 28.87 10.99 37.35
C VAL A 358 28.31 11.06 38.77
N LEU A 359 27.04 11.35 38.89
CA LEU A 359 26.28 11.42 40.14
C LEU A 359 25.51 10.14 40.41
N SER A 360 24.88 9.61 39.39
CA SER A 360 24.17 8.35 39.42
C SER A 360 24.32 7.58 38.09
N SER A 361 24.29 6.27 38.18
CA SER A 361 24.23 5.39 37.02
C SER A 361 23.13 4.38 37.27
N VAL A 362 22.15 4.31 36.38
CA VAL A 362 20.94 3.50 36.48
C VAL A 362 20.84 2.53 35.33
N ASP A 363 20.78 1.25 35.63
CA ASP A 363 20.43 0.23 34.67
C ASP A 363 18.92 0.00 34.68
N ARG A 364 18.28 0.15 33.51
CA ARG A 364 16.85 -0.07 33.31
C ARG A 364 16.64 -1.17 32.30
N LEU A 365 15.96 -2.23 32.71
CA LEU A 365 15.48 -3.29 31.84
C LEU A 365 13.97 -3.13 31.65
N GLN A 366 13.51 -3.07 30.42
CA GLN A 366 12.10 -3.12 30.05
C GLN A 366 11.85 -4.35 29.19
N GLU A 367 11.03 -5.25 29.69
CA GLU A 367 10.54 -6.43 28.97
C GLU A 367 9.08 -6.18 28.60
N GLU A 368 8.80 -6.09 27.31
CA GLU A 368 7.48 -5.74 26.77
C GLU A 368 6.93 -6.90 25.94
N ALA A 369 5.67 -7.22 26.16
CA ALA A 369 4.89 -8.16 25.35
C ALA A 369 3.66 -7.41 24.81
N GLU A 370 3.43 -7.51 23.49
CA GLU A 370 2.29 -6.91 22.81
C GLU A 370 1.54 -8.00 22.02
N GLU A 371 0.24 -8.10 22.23
CA GLU A 371 -0.66 -8.95 21.47
C GLU A 371 -1.63 -8.08 20.65
N ASP A 372 -1.58 -8.15 19.33
CA ASP A 372 -2.37 -7.33 18.42
C ASP A 372 -3.27 -8.22 17.55
N ASN A 373 -4.57 -8.15 17.78
CA ASN A 373 -5.61 -8.91 17.11
C ASN A 373 -6.48 -7.99 16.25
N SER A 374 -6.60 -8.26 14.96
CA SER A 374 -7.45 -7.48 14.06
C SER A 374 -8.29 -8.38 13.17
N SER A 375 -9.54 -8.04 13.00
CA SER A 375 -10.46 -8.70 12.08
C SER A 375 -11.29 -7.69 11.30
N GLN A 376 -11.56 -8.02 10.04
CA GLN A 376 -12.39 -7.19 9.17
C GLN A 376 -13.27 -8.07 8.30
N PHE A 377 -14.51 -7.67 8.15
CA PHE A 377 -15.46 -8.21 7.18
C PHE A 377 -15.80 -7.12 6.17
N THR A 378 -15.85 -7.47 4.88
CA THR A 378 -16.22 -6.56 3.80
C THR A 378 -17.20 -7.23 2.86
N ALA A 379 -18.29 -6.56 2.56
CA ALA A 379 -19.23 -6.92 1.49
C ALA A 379 -19.28 -5.79 0.47
N ASN A 380 -19.00 -6.11 -0.79
CA ASN A 380 -18.98 -5.16 -1.90
C ASN A 380 -19.91 -5.66 -3.01
N PHE A 381 -20.87 -4.82 -3.39
CA PHE A 381 -21.77 -5.05 -4.51
C PHE A 381 -21.42 -4.09 -5.63
N THR A 382 -21.13 -4.61 -6.82
CA THR A 382 -20.84 -3.84 -8.03
C THR A 382 -21.85 -4.16 -9.11
N LYS A 383 -22.48 -3.15 -9.69
CA LYS A 383 -23.38 -3.27 -10.82
C LYS A 383 -22.97 -2.32 -11.92
N LYS A 384 -22.54 -2.86 -13.05
CA LYS A 384 -22.32 -2.14 -14.30
C LYS A 384 -23.63 -2.13 -15.10
N PHE A 385 -24.12 -0.96 -15.47
CA PHE A 385 -25.35 -0.81 -16.26
C PHE A 385 -25.07 -0.98 -17.76
N ASN A 386 -23.90 -0.54 -18.21
CA ASN A 386 -23.41 -0.69 -19.57
C ASN A 386 -21.90 -1.00 -19.57
N ASP A 387 -21.26 -0.96 -20.71
CA ASP A 387 -19.80 -1.18 -20.86
C ASP A 387 -19.02 0.15 -20.92
N ASP A 388 -19.70 1.31 -20.84
CA ASP A 388 -19.14 2.67 -20.93
C ASP A 388 -18.81 3.26 -19.54
N GLY A 389 -18.65 2.42 -18.51
CA GLY A 389 -18.31 2.87 -17.14
C GLY A 389 -19.51 3.30 -16.28
N HIS A 390 -20.75 3.13 -16.75
CA HIS A 390 -21.94 3.40 -15.94
C HIS A 390 -22.08 2.34 -14.85
N GLU A 391 -21.78 2.69 -13.60
CA GLU A 391 -21.74 1.71 -12.51
C GLU A 391 -22.26 2.26 -11.17
N LEU A 392 -22.69 1.33 -10.33
CA LEU A 392 -23.01 1.52 -8.92
C LEU A 392 -22.17 0.56 -8.10
N VAL A 393 -21.46 1.11 -7.11
CA VAL A 393 -20.71 0.34 -6.12
C VAL A 393 -21.26 0.63 -4.74
N ALA A 394 -21.66 -0.41 -4.01
CA ALA A 394 -22.07 -0.31 -2.61
C ALA A 394 -21.17 -1.20 -1.75
N GLU A 395 -20.70 -0.68 -0.63
CA GLU A 395 -19.78 -1.41 0.26
C GLU A 395 -20.13 -1.21 1.72
N ILE A 396 -20.02 -2.30 2.47
CA ILE A 396 -20.07 -2.33 3.94
C ILE A 396 -18.78 -2.95 4.43
N GLN A 397 -18.15 -2.29 5.39
CA GLN A 397 -16.94 -2.79 6.06
C GLN A 397 -17.16 -2.72 7.57
N LEU A 398 -16.97 -3.85 8.25
CA LEU A 398 -17.05 -3.98 9.70
C LEU A 398 -15.69 -4.43 10.20
N GLN A 399 -15.14 -3.70 11.16
CA GLN A 399 -13.80 -3.95 11.68
C GLN A 399 -13.79 -3.94 13.20
N LYS A 400 -12.97 -4.82 13.78
CA LYS A 400 -12.59 -4.82 15.19
C LYS A 400 -11.08 -5.02 15.29
N SER A 401 -10.42 -4.23 16.15
CA SER A 401 -9.01 -4.41 16.53
C SER A 401 -8.89 -4.33 18.04
N THR A 402 -7.99 -5.14 18.60
CA THR A 402 -7.58 -5.08 20.01
C THR A 402 -6.07 -5.15 20.05
N GLU A 403 -5.46 -4.34 20.89
CA GLU A 403 -4.03 -4.31 21.18
C GLU A 403 -3.88 -4.37 22.70
N ASP A 404 -3.19 -5.39 23.18
CA ASP A 404 -2.90 -5.62 24.60
C ASP A 404 -1.39 -5.61 24.76
N GLU A 405 -0.88 -4.58 25.42
CA GLU A 405 0.55 -4.36 25.66
C GLU A 405 0.80 -4.39 27.15
N PHE A 406 1.79 -5.15 27.57
CA PHE A 406 2.24 -5.21 28.95
C PHE A 406 3.77 -5.13 28.99
N ALA A 407 4.28 -4.20 29.81
CA ALA A 407 5.69 -4.01 30.06
C ALA A 407 6.02 -4.21 31.54
N ASP A 408 7.03 -5.02 31.82
CA ASP A 408 7.69 -5.13 33.12
C ASP A 408 8.97 -4.27 33.10
N ILE A 409 9.09 -3.36 34.03
CA ILE A 409 10.15 -2.37 34.05
C ILE A 409 10.90 -2.48 35.38
N SER A 410 12.15 -2.88 35.33
CA SER A 410 13.05 -2.95 36.49
C SER A 410 14.16 -1.91 36.38
N ASN A 411 14.41 -1.22 37.47
CA ASN A 411 15.47 -0.23 37.62
C ASN A 411 16.41 -0.67 38.74
N SER A 412 17.68 -0.33 38.60
CA SER A 412 18.69 -0.68 39.62
C SER A 412 18.58 0.16 40.88
N ASP A 413 18.00 1.37 40.81
CA ASP A 413 17.97 2.39 41.87
C ASP A 413 16.58 2.75 42.35
N SER A 414 15.51 2.31 41.68
CA SER A 414 14.14 2.68 42.00
C SER A 414 13.20 1.47 41.99
N PRO A 415 12.01 1.56 42.54
CA PRO A 415 11.02 0.46 42.49
C PRO A 415 10.72 0.04 41.07
N SER A 416 10.54 -1.27 40.88
CA SER A 416 10.05 -1.83 39.60
C SER A 416 8.64 -1.32 39.33
N GLU A 417 8.31 -1.17 38.04
CA GLU A 417 7.01 -0.69 37.58
C GLU A 417 6.45 -1.70 36.57
N THR A 418 5.13 -1.74 36.46
CA THR A 418 4.49 -2.37 35.29
C THR A 418 3.64 -1.34 34.57
N ALA A 419 3.63 -1.44 33.23
CA ALA A 419 2.78 -0.62 32.37
C ALA A 419 1.92 -1.52 31.49
N GLY A 420 0.60 -1.36 31.55
CA GLY A 420 -0.35 -2.07 30.71
C GLY A 420 -1.14 -1.10 29.84
N THR A 421 -1.40 -1.48 28.59
CA THR A 421 -2.29 -0.76 27.68
C THR A 421 -3.23 -1.75 27.02
N LEU A 422 -4.52 -1.61 27.24
CA LEU A 422 -5.54 -2.35 26.48
C LEU A 422 -6.28 -1.36 25.58
N GLU A 423 -6.07 -1.47 24.29
CA GLU A 423 -6.76 -0.65 23.30
C GLU A 423 -7.74 -1.49 22.48
N SER A 424 -8.99 -1.05 22.41
CA SER A 424 -10.04 -1.70 21.60
C SER A 424 -10.65 -0.70 20.65
N GLN A 425 -10.66 -1.03 19.36
CA GLN A 425 -11.29 -0.21 18.33
C GLN A 425 -12.33 -0.99 17.55
N LYS A 426 -13.47 -0.33 17.29
CA LYS A 426 -14.51 -0.77 16.35
C LYS A 426 -14.67 0.31 15.30
N ARG A 427 -14.84 -0.10 14.04
CA ARG A 427 -15.10 0.81 12.94
C ARG A 427 -16.09 0.20 11.96
N ASN A 428 -17.09 0.98 11.60
CA ASN A 428 -18.10 0.61 10.61
C ASN A 428 -18.07 1.63 9.48
N LEU A 429 -17.90 1.15 8.24
CA LEU A 429 -17.87 1.97 7.04
C LEU A 429 -19.01 1.54 6.12
N PHE A 430 -19.74 2.53 5.60
CA PHE A 430 -20.75 2.39 4.54
C PHE A 430 -20.38 3.33 3.42
N GLN A 431 -20.33 2.82 2.19
CA GLN A 431 -20.02 3.65 1.02
C GLN A 431 -20.93 3.28 -0.14
N LEU A 432 -21.41 4.30 -0.85
CA LEU A 432 -22.18 4.19 -2.08
C LEU A 432 -21.59 5.14 -3.10
N ASP A 433 -21.12 4.62 -4.22
CA ASP A 433 -20.57 5.38 -5.34
C ASP A 433 -21.39 5.10 -6.59
N TYR A 434 -21.80 6.15 -7.26
CA TYR A 434 -22.52 6.08 -8.52
C TYR A 434 -21.78 6.88 -9.58
N VAL A 435 -21.41 6.22 -10.67
CA VAL A 435 -20.73 6.79 -11.82
C VAL A 435 -21.69 6.82 -12.99
N TRP A 436 -21.90 7.97 -13.57
CA TRP A 436 -22.81 8.17 -14.70
C TRP A 436 -22.07 8.82 -15.87
N PRO A 437 -21.57 8.04 -16.83
CA PRO A 437 -21.12 8.58 -18.12
C PRO A 437 -22.29 9.21 -18.86
N ILE A 438 -22.20 10.50 -19.19
CA ILE A 438 -23.17 11.23 -19.99
C ILE A 438 -22.90 10.93 -21.47
N ASP A 439 -21.63 10.90 -21.83
CA ASP A 439 -21.12 10.48 -23.13
C ASP A 439 -19.69 9.90 -22.99
N LYS A 440 -19.01 9.58 -24.09
CA LYS A 440 -17.64 8.99 -24.11
C LYS A 440 -16.57 9.89 -23.45
N ASN A 441 -16.85 11.17 -23.30
CA ASN A 441 -15.90 12.18 -22.83
C ASN A 441 -16.39 12.95 -21.60
N THR A 442 -17.60 12.63 -21.11
CA THR A 442 -18.22 13.41 -20.02
C THR A 442 -18.83 12.47 -19.00
N GLN A 443 -18.45 12.65 -17.74
CA GLN A 443 -18.86 11.80 -16.63
C GLN A 443 -19.30 12.65 -15.44
N PHE A 444 -20.36 12.20 -14.79
CA PHE A 444 -20.83 12.72 -13.52
C PHE A 444 -20.79 11.62 -12.47
N GLU A 445 -20.28 11.95 -11.28
CA GLU A 445 -20.23 11.02 -10.16
C GLU A 445 -20.83 11.68 -8.93
N PHE A 446 -21.47 10.86 -8.10
CA PHE A 446 -21.88 11.25 -6.76
C PHE A 446 -21.84 10.06 -5.82
N GLY A 447 -21.66 10.31 -4.55
CA GLY A 447 -21.66 9.26 -3.57
C GLY A 447 -21.83 9.73 -2.14
N TYR A 448 -22.06 8.75 -1.28
CA TYR A 448 -22.16 8.91 0.16
C TYR A 448 -21.17 8.00 0.85
N ARG A 449 -20.60 8.47 1.96
CA ARG A 449 -19.76 7.69 2.85
C ARG A 449 -20.05 8.02 4.30
N GLY A 450 -20.40 7.00 5.08
CA GLY A 450 -20.48 7.02 6.54
C GLY A 450 -19.31 6.26 7.15
N ASP A 451 -18.57 6.87 8.07
CA ASP A 451 -17.42 6.28 8.76
C ASP A 451 -17.60 6.49 10.27
N PHE A 452 -17.84 5.43 10.98
CA PHE A 452 -18.21 5.43 12.39
C PHE A 452 -17.19 4.62 13.18
N SER A 453 -16.43 5.26 14.05
CA SER A 453 -15.38 4.60 14.83
C SER A 453 -15.53 4.92 16.31
N SER A 454 -15.28 3.90 17.15
CA SER A 454 -15.17 3.99 18.58
C SER A 454 -13.88 3.31 19.01
N GLN A 455 -13.13 3.97 19.88
CA GLN A 455 -11.86 3.49 20.46
C GLN A 455 -11.90 3.67 21.96
N GLU A 456 -11.60 2.61 22.66
CA GLU A 456 -11.41 2.60 24.13
C GLU A 456 -9.94 2.28 24.38
N ASN A 457 -9.32 3.08 25.24
CA ASN A 457 -7.94 2.89 25.66
C ASN A 457 -7.93 2.88 27.19
N ASP A 458 -7.53 1.74 27.76
CA ASP A 458 -7.30 1.53 29.17
C ASP A 458 -5.79 1.43 29.40
N TYR A 459 -5.24 2.39 30.13
CA TYR A 459 -3.82 2.51 30.45
C TYR A 459 -3.61 2.41 31.92
N GLU A 460 -2.80 1.45 32.38
CA GLU A 460 -2.52 1.16 33.77
C GLU A 460 -1.02 1.20 34.05
N ILE A 461 -0.63 1.93 35.11
CA ILE A 461 0.71 1.89 35.68
C ILE A 461 0.61 1.38 37.09
N ALA A 462 1.43 0.39 37.48
CA ALA A 462 1.55 -0.04 38.86
C ALA A 462 3.02 -0.02 39.30
N ILE A 463 3.23 0.45 40.53
CA ILE A 463 4.55 0.61 41.15
C ILE A 463 4.70 -0.43 42.26
N LYS A 464 5.86 -1.06 42.37
CA LYS A 464 6.13 -2.10 43.36
C LYS A 464 6.45 -1.48 44.74
N GLU A 465 5.50 -1.59 45.67
CA GLU A 465 5.63 -1.14 47.04
C GLU A 465 5.54 -2.35 47.97
N ASN A 466 6.49 -2.49 48.89
CA ASN A 466 6.51 -3.58 49.88
C ASN A 466 6.34 -4.98 49.26
N GLY A 467 6.90 -5.20 48.06
CA GLY A 467 6.86 -6.47 47.32
C GLY A 467 5.53 -6.72 46.58
N ARG A 468 4.62 -5.76 46.51
CA ARG A 468 3.35 -5.84 45.73
C ARG A 468 3.28 -4.69 44.72
N PHE A 469 2.70 -4.95 43.56
CA PHE A 469 2.38 -3.90 42.61
C PHE A 469 1.07 -3.22 43.03
N ILE A 470 1.12 -1.89 43.17
CA ILE A 470 0.00 -1.02 43.50
C ILE A 470 -0.25 -0.08 42.33
N ILE A 471 -1.50 -0.06 41.85
CA ILE A 471 -1.89 0.81 40.74
C ILE A 471 -1.76 2.27 41.14
N ASP A 472 -1.04 3.04 40.31
CA ASP A 472 -0.96 4.49 40.44
C ASP A 472 -2.13 5.14 39.70
N SER A 473 -3.13 5.59 40.46
CA SER A 473 -4.32 6.24 39.93
C SER A 473 -4.04 7.60 39.25
N ASN A 474 -2.89 8.22 39.52
CA ASN A 474 -2.49 9.47 38.86
C ASN A 474 -1.88 9.25 37.50
N LEU A 475 -1.46 8.01 37.22
CA LEU A 475 -0.84 7.61 35.95
C LEU A 475 -1.70 6.62 35.14
N SER A 476 -2.81 6.12 35.76
CA SER A 476 -3.70 5.14 35.11
C SER A 476 -5.00 5.81 34.65
N ASN A 477 -5.48 5.50 33.44
CA ASN A 477 -6.64 6.18 32.88
C ASN A 477 -7.40 5.36 31.85
N VAL A 478 -8.71 5.64 31.73
CA VAL A 478 -9.58 5.07 30.68
C VAL A 478 -10.16 6.20 29.84
N LEU A 479 -9.86 6.16 28.54
CA LEU A 479 -10.35 7.09 27.53
C LEU A 479 -11.29 6.38 26.55
N LEU A 480 -12.50 6.91 26.37
CA LEU A 480 -13.37 6.59 25.25
C LEU A 480 -13.33 7.72 24.22
N PHE A 481 -12.98 7.36 22.99
CA PHE A 481 -12.94 8.27 21.85
C PHE A 481 -13.87 7.77 20.75
N GLU A 482 -14.82 8.62 20.32
CA GLU A 482 -15.70 8.32 19.19
C GLU A 482 -15.53 9.35 18.09
N GLN A 483 -15.52 8.89 16.84
CA GLN A 483 -15.49 9.76 15.68
C GLN A 483 -16.47 9.26 14.62
N ASN A 484 -17.46 10.11 14.30
CA ASN A 484 -18.51 9.83 13.34
C ASN A 484 -18.44 10.85 12.20
N ILE A 485 -18.23 10.38 10.98
CA ILE A 485 -18.09 11.23 9.78
C ILE A 485 -19.13 10.80 8.77
N ASN A 486 -20.00 11.74 8.38
CA ASN A 486 -20.93 11.60 7.26
C ASN A 486 -20.48 12.50 6.13
N ALA A 487 -20.34 11.95 4.93
CA ALA A 487 -19.81 12.66 3.79
C ALA A 487 -20.68 12.44 2.53
N LEU A 488 -20.93 13.52 1.83
CA LEU A 488 -21.51 13.53 0.49
C LEU A 488 -20.51 14.14 -0.47
N TYR A 489 -20.38 13.56 -1.66
CA TYR A 489 -19.54 14.14 -2.70
C TYR A 489 -20.23 14.10 -4.05
N THR A 490 -19.83 15.03 -4.90
CA THR A 490 -20.15 15.07 -6.32
C THR A 490 -18.94 15.52 -7.10
N GLN A 491 -18.76 14.96 -8.30
CA GLN A 491 -17.73 15.42 -9.22
C GLN A 491 -18.21 15.30 -10.68
N PHE A 492 -17.70 16.21 -11.50
CA PHE A 492 -17.97 16.30 -12.91
C PHE A 492 -16.67 16.36 -13.69
N GLY A 493 -16.48 15.42 -14.61
CA GLY A 493 -15.31 15.33 -15.47
C GLY A 493 -15.68 15.42 -16.94
N ALA A 494 -14.87 16.12 -17.74
CA ALA A 494 -15.03 16.10 -19.18
C ALA A 494 -13.71 16.26 -19.92
N LYS A 495 -13.64 15.70 -21.15
CA LYS A 495 -12.54 15.86 -22.10
C LYS A 495 -13.04 16.56 -23.35
N ILE A 496 -12.49 17.73 -23.64
CA ILE A 496 -12.78 18.54 -24.83
C ILE A 496 -11.52 18.58 -25.68
N ASN A 497 -11.44 17.78 -26.73
CA ASN A 497 -10.25 17.61 -27.57
C ASN A 497 -9.03 17.18 -26.72
N LYS A 498 -8.06 18.09 -26.57
CA LYS A 498 -6.81 17.88 -25.80
C LYS A 498 -6.89 18.37 -24.35
N PHE A 499 -7.99 18.98 -23.95
CA PHE A 499 -8.18 19.50 -22.61
C PHE A 499 -9.14 18.63 -21.83
N SER A 500 -8.70 18.17 -20.65
CA SER A 500 -9.50 17.41 -19.70
C SER A 500 -9.62 18.17 -18.38
N TYR A 501 -10.77 18.07 -17.73
CA TYR A 501 -10.96 18.65 -16.40
C TYR A 501 -11.84 17.76 -15.53
N LEU A 502 -11.59 17.80 -14.23
CA LEU A 502 -12.36 17.16 -13.18
C LEU A 502 -12.60 18.18 -12.07
N LEU A 503 -13.87 18.51 -11.82
CA LEU A 503 -14.31 19.43 -10.78
C LEU A 503 -15.08 18.65 -9.73
N GLY A 504 -14.68 18.72 -8.47
CA GLY A 504 -15.31 17.98 -7.39
C GLY A 504 -15.59 18.85 -6.17
N LEU A 505 -16.64 18.49 -5.45
CA LEU A 505 -16.97 19.07 -4.15
C LEU A 505 -17.38 17.94 -3.20
N ARG A 506 -16.78 17.92 -2.02
CA ARG A 506 -17.12 17.02 -0.93
C ARG A 506 -17.50 17.82 0.31
N MET A 507 -18.58 17.43 0.96
CA MET A 507 -19.01 17.94 2.26
C MET A 507 -18.82 16.81 3.29
N GLU A 508 -18.20 17.12 4.42
CA GLU A 508 -18.09 16.20 5.55
C GLU A 508 -18.66 16.86 6.81
N ASN A 509 -19.62 16.17 7.46
CA ASN A 509 -20.09 16.47 8.80
C ASN A 509 -19.42 15.50 9.77
N THR A 510 -18.72 16.04 10.75
CA THR A 510 -17.92 15.30 11.74
C THR A 510 -18.44 15.56 13.15
N ASN A 511 -18.60 14.48 13.90
CA ASN A 511 -18.85 14.52 15.35
C ASN A 511 -17.74 13.72 16.04
N ILE A 512 -17.05 14.35 17.00
CA ILE A 512 -16.01 13.75 17.84
C ILE A 512 -16.46 13.85 19.29
N VAL A 513 -16.41 12.72 20.00
CA VAL A 513 -16.63 12.62 21.45
C VAL A 513 -15.33 12.17 22.10
N ILE A 514 -14.94 12.88 23.14
CA ILE A 514 -13.79 12.59 24.02
C ILE A 514 -14.38 12.44 25.43
N ASP A 515 -14.32 11.25 25.97
CA ASP A 515 -14.87 10.93 27.29
C ASP A 515 -13.77 10.27 28.13
N GLN A 516 -13.12 11.08 28.94
CA GLN A 516 -12.08 10.65 29.87
C GLN A 516 -12.78 10.17 31.17
N LYS A 517 -12.90 8.86 31.30
CA LYS A 517 -13.66 8.21 32.40
C LYS A 517 -13.05 8.42 33.78
N THR A 518 -11.73 8.48 33.85
CA THR A 518 -11.01 8.62 35.12
C THR A 518 -11.22 9.99 35.74
N THR A 519 -11.18 11.06 34.97
CA THR A 519 -11.36 12.44 35.42
C THR A 519 -12.79 12.94 35.28
N ASN A 520 -13.68 12.17 34.62
CA ASN A 520 -15.03 12.56 34.21
C ASN A 520 -15.06 13.80 33.29
N ASP A 521 -13.98 13.99 32.49
CA ASP A 521 -13.93 15.04 31.48
C ASP A 521 -14.62 14.58 30.21
N PHE A 522 -15.65 15.31 29.83
CA PHE A 522 -16.42 15.05 28.61
C PHE A 522 -16.36 16.24 27.67
N LYS A 523 -16.00 15.97 26.41
CA LYS A 523 -15.96 17.00 25.37
C LYS A 523 -16.54 16.48 24.06
N GLU A 524 -17.38 17.27 23.41
CA GLU A 524 -17.96 17.01 22.10
C GLU A 524 -17.59 18.12 21.12
N LYS A 525 -17.12 17.74 19.92
CA LYS A 525 -16.78 18.66 18.82
C LYS A 525 -17.60 18.31 17.58
N LYS A 526 -18.37 19.26 17.04
CA LYS A 526 -19.18 19.11 15.83
C LYS A 526 -18.81 20.18 14.81
N TYR A 527 -18.55 19.76 13.59
CA TYR A 527 -18.25 20.69 12.50
C TYR A 527 -18.60 20.13 11.12
N THR A 528 -18.91 21.03 10.19
CA THR A 528 -19.17 20.70 8.79
C THR A 528 -18.20 21.47 7.89
N ASN A 529 -17.53 20.75 6.99
CA ASN A 529 -16.51 21.33 6.11
C ASN A 529 -16.75 20.95 4.65
N PHE A 530 -16.28 21.84 3.76
CA PHE A 530 -16.33 21.68 2.31
C PHE A 530 -14.90 21.54 1.76
N PHE A 531 -14.73 20.58 0.85
CA PHE A 531 -13.46 20.21 0.25
C PHE A 531 -13.57 20.24 -1.27
N PRO A 532 -13.33 21.41 -1.91
CA PRO A 532 -13.28 21.52 -3.35
C PRO A 532 -12.03 20.87 -3.91
N THR A 533 -12.15 20.27 -5.10
CA THR A 533 -11.05 19.70 -5.89
C THR A 533 -11.18 20.14 -7.34
N VAL A 534 -10.03 20.43 -7.97
CA VAL A 534 -9.94 20.76 -9.39
C VAL A 534 -8.73 20.05 -9.95
N ASN A 535 -8.90 19.26 -11.00
CA ASN A 535 -7.82 18.69 -11.77
C ASN A 535 -8.01 19.05 -13.25
N LEU A 536 -7.00 19.65 -13.85
CA LEU A 536 -6.96 20.06 -15.23
C LEU A 536 -5.80 19.37 -15.92
N SER A 537 -5.97 18.95 -17.17
CA SER A 537 -4.89 18.40 -17.99
C SER A 537 -5.00 18.89 -19.42
N TYR A 538 -3.85 19.18 -20.03
CA TYR A 538 -3.76 19.48 -21.46
C TYR A 538 -2.74 18.54 -22.11
N GLU A 539 -3.18 17.78 -23.07
CA GLU A 539 -2.37 16.82 -23.84
C GLU A 539 -1.81 17.48 -25.09
N PHE A 540 -0.49 17.72 -25.16
CA PHE A 540 0.16 18.17 -26.38
C PHE A 540 0.23 17.03 -27.41
N SER A 541 0.54 15.82 -26.93
CA SER A 541 0.54 14.54 -27.63
C SER A 541 0.24 13.39 -26.66
N GLU A 542 0.15 12.15 -27.14
CA GLU A 542 0.03 10.94 -26.29
C GLU A 542 1.23 10.77 -25.33
N GLU A 543 2.39 11.35 -25.66
CA GLU A 543 3.61 11.28 -24.87
C GLU A 543 3.87 12.52 -24.02
N GLU A 544 3.08 13.59 -24.18
CA GLU A 544 3.36 14.87 -23.53
C GLU A 544 2.10 15.55 -23.02
N ASN A 545 2.07 15.80 -21.70
CA ASN A 545 0.98 16.54 -21.10
C ASN A 545 1.45 17.46 -19.97
N ILE A 546 0.61 18.43 -19.63
CA ILE A 546 0.68 19.22 -18.41
C ILE A 546 -0.58 18.99 -17.57
N THR A 547 -0.43 19.06 -16.25
CA THR A 547 -1.53 18.94 -15.29
C THR A 547 -1.49 20.09 -14.30
N LEU A 548 -2.67 20.53 -13.84
CA LEU A 548 -2.82 21.48 -12.75
C LEU A 548 -3.86 20.93 -11.79
N GLY A 549 -3.46 20.65 -10.54
CA GLY A 549 -4.29 20.15 -9.49
C GLY A 549 -4.49 21.18 -8.37
N PHE A 550 -5.69 21.25 -7.83
CA PHE A 550 -6.02 21.93 -6.59
C PHE A 550 -6.86 21.02 -5.71
N SER A 551 -6.51 20.93 -4.42
CA SER A 551 -7.34 20.24 -3.44
C SER A 551 -7.24 20.88 -2.06
N ARG A 552 -8.37 20.93 -1.35
CA ARG A 552 -8.41 21.27 0.08
C ARG A 552 -8.62 20.01 0.90
N ARG A 553 -7.89 19.86 2.01
CA ARG A 553 -7.83 18.66 2.84
C ARG A 553 -7.89 19.00 4.33
N ILE A 554 -8.13 17.99 5.18
CA ILE A 554 -8.21 18.13 6.64
C ILE A 554 -7.29 17.10 7.32
N ARG A 555 -6.68 17.52 8.45
CA ARG A 555 -6.03 16.63 9.42
C ARG A 555 -6.79 16.76 10.74
N ARG A 556 -7.48 15.70 11.15
CA ARG A 556 -8.12 15.64 12.45
C ARG A 556 -7.12 15.22 13.51
N PRO A 557 -7.20 15.77 14.75
CA PRO A 557 -6.42 15.25 15.87
C PRO A 557 -6.70 13.76 16.10
N ARG A 558 -5.69 13.00 16.49
CA ARG A 558 -5.83 11.59 16.85
C ARG A 558 -6.23 11.46 18.32
N SER A 559 -6.83 10.32 18.72
CA SER A 559 -7.26 10.03 20.10
C SER A 559 -6.18 10.34 21.13
N TRP A 560 -4.95 9.82 20.94
CA TRP A 560 -3.85 10.04 21.87
C TRP A 560 -3.42 11.51 21.98
N SER A 561 -3.59 12.33 20.94
CA SER A 561 -3.27 13.77 20.99
C SER A 561 -4.35 14.59 21.70
N LEU A 562 -5.50 14.00 21.93
CA LEU A 562 -6.65 14.61 22.61
C LEU A 562 -6.80 14.11 24.07
N ASN A 563 -6.11 13.04 24.48
CA ASN A 563 -6.17 12.50 25.83
C ASN A 563 -5.49 13.46 26.81
N PRO A 564 -6.22 14.15 27.70
CA PRO A 564 -5.64 15.12 28.62
C PRO A 564 -4.84 14.48 29.75
N PHE A 565 -4.84 13.14 29.84
CA PHE A 565 -4.18 12.42 30.92
C PHE A 565 -2.68 12.23 30.58
N PRO A 566 -1.77 12.41 31.57
CA PRO A 566 -0.36 12.23 31.37
C PRO A 566 0.02 10.75 31.17
N SER A 567 0.84 10.46 30.18
CA SER A 567 1.48 9.16 29.96
C SER A 567 2.97 9.31 30.18
N ARG A 568 3.50 8.57 31.15
CA ARG A 568 4.89 8.71 31.64
C ARG A 568 5.88 8.03 30.67
N SER A 569 6.88 8.77 30.19
CA SER A 569 7.97 8.23 29.38
C SER A 569 9.26 8.08 30.21
N SER A 570 9.43 8.93 31.26
CA SER A 570 10.47 8.84 32.27
C SER A 570 10.01 9.59 33.54
N VAL A 571 10.80 9.59 34.59
CA VAL A 571 10.49 10.33 35.85
C VAL A 571 10.35 11.84 35.58
N THR A 572 11.17 12.36 34.64
CA THR A 572 11.24 13.80 34.35
C THR A 572 10.52 14.21 33.07
N PHE A 573 9.98 13.25 32.28
CA PHE A 573 9.35 13.52 30.99
C PHE A 573 8.07 12.72 30.80
N PHE A 574 6.98 13.40 30.48
CA PHE A 574 5.70 12.77 30.16
C PHE A 574 5.04 13.37 28.92
N ARG A 575 4.11 12.64 28.36
CA ARG A 575 3.28 13.09 27.24
C ARG A 575 1.87 13.33 27.74
N GLN A 576 1.27 14.44 27.30
CA GLN A 576 -0.10 14.77 27.61
C GLN A 576 -0.78 15.34 26.36
N GLY A 577 -1.91 14.79 25.98
CA GLY A 577 -2.68 15.32 24.87
C GLY A 577 -3.42 16.61 25.25
N ASN A 578 -3.95 17.28 24.24
CA ASN A 578 -4.70 18.52 24.38
C ASN A 578 -6.10 18.33 23.76
N PRO A 579 -7.17 18.23 24.59
CA PRO A 579 -8.54 18.04 24.11
C PRO A 579 -9.07 19.25 23.34
N ASP A 580 -8.39 20.41 23.42
CA ASP A 580 -8.78 21.65 22.73
C ASP A 580 -8.28 21.71 21.28
N LEU A 581 -7.45 20.77 20.83
CA LEU A 581 -6.95 20.77 19.47
C LEU A 581 -8.07 20.84 18.44
N ASP A 582 -7.91 21.77 17.50
CA ASP A 582 -8.74 21.90 16.32
C ASP A 582 -8.14 21.15 15.10
N PRO A 583 -8.96 20.79 14.11
CA PRO A 583 -8.47 20.23 12.87
C PRO A 583 -7.58 21.23 12.12
N SER A 584 -6.52 20.70 11.51
CA SER A 584 -5.67 21.45 10.58
C SER A 584 -6.21 21.30 9.15
N TYR A 585 -6.15 22.37 8.36
CA TYR A 585 -6.59 22.39 6.96
C TYR A 585 -5.41 22.67 6.05
N SER A 586 -5.39 22.02 4.89
CA SER A 586 -4.34 22.20 3.89
C SER A 586 -4.95 22.45 2.52
N SER A 587 -4.48 23.49 1.82
CA SER A 587 -4.76 23.76 0.41
C SER A 587 -3.50 23.54 -0.40
N THR A 588 -3.58 22.67 -1.42
CA THR A 588 -2.43 22.29 -2.25
C THR A 588 -2.70 22.64 -3.71
N PHE A 589 -1.74 23.32 -4.35
CA PHE A 589 -1.64 23.54 -5.79
C PHE A 589 -0.50 22.68 -6.32
N ASP A 590 -0.74 21.94 -7.38
CA ASP A 590 0.25 21.03 -7.99
C ASP A 590 0.26 21.24 -9.50
N PHE A 591 1.41 21.64 -10.06
CA PHE A 591 1.62 21.76 -11.51
C PHE A 591 2.52 20.63 -11.95
N GLY A 592 2.07 19.79 -12.87
CA GLY A 592 2.79 18.64 -13.38
C GLY A 592 3.13 18.78 -14.87
N TYR A 593 4.26 18.22 -15.27
CA TYR A 593 4.68 18.07 -16.66
C TYR A 593 5.19 16.65 -16.87
N LEU A 594 4.64 15.96 -17.87
CA LEU A 594 5.06 14.63 -18.31
C LEU A 594 5.55 14.67 -19.75
N LYS A 595 6.73 14.10 -19.99
CA LYS A 595 7.23 13.83 -21.35
C LYS A 595 7.80 12.42 -21.43
N ARG A 596 7.35 11.66 -22.43
CA ARG A 596 7.87 10.35 -22.78
C ARG A 596 8.62 10.42 -24.09
N TRP A 597 9.84 9.96 -24.09
CA TRP A 597 10.62 9.67 -25.28
C TRP A 597 10.79 8.16 -25.41
N GLU A 598 11.28 7.66 -26.50
CA GLU A 598 11.46 6.21 -26.74
C GLU A 598 12.18 5.47 -25.59
N LYS A 599 13.24 6.08 -25.02
CA LYS A 599 14.07 5.46 -23.97
C LYS A 599 14.04 6.19 -22.63
N LEU A 600 13.38 7.34 -22.57
CA LEU A 600 13.39 8.22 -21.43
C LEU A 600 11.99 8.72 -21.12
N THR A 601 11.60 8.65 -19.84
CA THR A 601 10.38 9.30 -19.33
C THR A 601 10.78 10.30 -18.26
N LEU A 602 10.37 11.54 -18.40
CA LEU A 602 10.51 12.60 -17.40
C LEU A 602 9.13 12.98 -16.89
N ASN A 603 8.98 13.00 -15.56
CA ASN A 603 7.86 13.64 -14.89
C ASN A 603 8.42 14.68 -13.93
N GLY A 604 8.06 15.95 -14.12
CA GLY A 604 8.37 17.05 -13.23
C GLY A 604 7.10 17.57 -12.59
N SER A 605 7.14 18.02 -11.34
CA SER A 605 6.07 18.80 -10.73
C SER A 605 6.62 19.91 -9.86
N ALA A 606 5.87 21.03 -9.79
CA ALA A 606 6.06 22.11 -8.84
C ALA A 606 4.80 22.21 -7.99
N TYR A 607 4.95 22.35 -6.69
CA TYR A 607 3.80 22.38 -5.80
C TYR A 607 3.94 23.45 -4.72
N TYR A 608 2.79 23.99 -4.34
CA TYR A 608 2.65 24.91 -3.21
C TYR A 608 1.55 24.39 -2.30
N GLN A 609 1.86 24.23 -1.02
CA GLN A 609 0.91 23.81 0.01
C GLN A 609 0.90 24.84 1.13
N LYS A 610 -0.30 25.33 1.47
CA LYS A 610 -0.56 26.15 2.63
C LYS A 610 -1.43 25.38 3.62
N ALA A 611 -0.91 25.14 4.83
CA ALA A 611 -1.66 24.54 5.94
C ALA A 611 -1.92 25.60 7.01
N THR A 612 -3.11 25.56 7.61
CA THR A 612 -3.54 26.44 8.71
C THR A 612 -3.92 25.60 9.93
N GLN A 613 -3.87 26.21 11.11
CA GLN A 613 -4.11 25.52 12.40
C GLN A 613 -3.25 24.24 12.54
N VAL A 614 -1.97 24.37 12.22
CA VAL A 614 -1.05 23.23 12.10
C VAL A 614 -0.86 22.57 13.47
N ILE A 615 -1.25 21.28 13.57
CA ILE A 615 -1.04 20.50 14.79
C ILE A 615 0.46 20.17 14.90
N THR A 616 1.12 20.78 15.89
CA THR A 616 2.55 20.66 16.14
C THR A 616 2.77 20.17 17.57
N ARG A 617 3.74 19.29 17.75
CA ARG A 617 4.17 18.83 19.07
C ARG A 617 5.27 19.75 19.59
N ILE A 618 5.11 20.19 20.84
CA ILE A 618 6.10 20.98 21.57
C ILE A 618 6.46 20.29 22.88
N THR A 619 7.63 20.65 23.41
CA THR A 619 8.05 20.28 24.76
C THR A 619 8.18 21.55 25.58
N GLU A 620 7.55 21.56 26.74
CA GLU A 620 7.57 22.70 27.68
C GLU A 620 7.78 22.20 29.11
N ALA A 621 8.23 23.10 29.99
CA ALA A 621 8.31 22.80 31.41
C ALA A 621 6.92 22.85 32.06
N THR A 622 6.66 21.96 33.00
CA THR A 622 5.43 21.97 33.80
C THR A 622 5.42 23.02 34.90
N GLY A 623 6.59 23.53 35.28
CA GLY A 623 6.82 24.36 36.45
C GLY A 623 7.16 23.53 37.70
N GLU A 624 7.06 22.21 37.62
CA GLU A 624 7.46 21.29 38.68
C GLU A 624 8.91 20.84 38.49
N VAL A 625 9.56 20.43 39.59
CA VAL A 625 10.90 19.84 39.57
C VAL A 625 10.84 18.42 40.15
N VAL A 626 11.64 17.55 39.60
CA VAL A 626 11.83 16.19 40.10
C VAL A 626 13.22 16.10 40.71
N ARG A 627 13.30 15.62 41.92
CA ARG A 627 14.57 15.37 42.60
C ARG A 627 15.15 14.06 42.10
N VAL A 628 16.27 14.11 41.45
CA VAL A 628 17.00 12.96 40.85
C VAL A 628 18.18 12.50 41.69
N SER A 629 18.64 13.32 42.68
CA SER A 629 19.66 12.98 43.65
C SER A 629 19.38 13.65 45.01
N GLU A 630 19.73 12.94 46.09
CA GLU A 630 19.54 13.42 47.46
C GLU A 630 20.84 14.02 48.06
N ASP A 631 21.99 13.59 47.55
CA ASP A 631 23.29 14.11 48.03
C ASP A 631 24.35 14.08 46.86
N PRO A 632 24.67 15.23 46.27
CA PRO A 632 24.03 16.55 46.45
C PRO A 632 22.56 16.54 45.97
N ILE A 633 21.71 17.41 46.54
CA ILE A 633 20.34 17.58 46.04
C ILE A 633 20.40 18.13 44.64
N ILE A 634 19.86 17.34 43.67
CA ILE A 634 19.72 17.76 42.27
C ILE A 634 18.24 17.67 41.88
N GLU A 635 17.71 18.78 41.40
CA GLU A 635 16.37 18.93 40.93
C GLU A 635 16.38 19.26 39.45
N ILE A 636 15.68 18.43 38.64
CA ILE A 636 15.55 18.60 37.20
C ILE A 636 14.11 19.04 36.90
N PRO A 637 13.90 20.02 35.99
CA PRO A 637 12.57 20.42 35.56
C PRO A 637 11.78 19.27 34.97
N SER A 638 10.56 19.07 35.45
CA SER A 638 9.61 18.16 34.82
C SER A 638 9.15 18.72 33.46
N LEU A 639 9.25 17.91 32.42
CA LEU A 639 8.97 18.29 31.05
C LEU A 639 7.72 17.59 30.52
N ARG A 640 6.89 18.37 29.83
CA ARG A 640 5.68 17.87 29.18
C ARG A 640 5.78 18.03 27.67
N ALA A 641 5.61 16.93 26.94
CA ALA A 641 5.39 16.99 25.50
C ALA A 641 3.87 17.01 25.22
N THR A 642 3.40 18.05 24.55
CA THR A 642 2.00 18.23 24.19
C THR A 642 1.83 18.67 22.73
N SER A 643 0.61 18.54 22.21
CA SER A 643 0.28 19.03 20.86
C SER A 643 -0.49 20.34 20.96
N ILE A 644 -0.16 21.27 20.04
CA ILE A 644 -0.81 22.57 19.94
C ILE A 644 -1.17 22.85 18.48
N ASN A 645 -2.08 23.80 18.25
CA ASN A 645 -2.32 24.36 16.91
C ASN A 645 -1.45 25.62 16.72
N LEU A 646 -0.52 25.56 15.75
CA LEU A 646 0.21 26.74 15.27
C LEU A 646 -0.53 27.41 14.12
N ALA A 647 -0.19 28.69 13.81
CA ALA A 647 -0.92 29.47 12.82
C ALA A 647 -0.88 28.84 11.43
N GLU A 648 0.30 28.66 10.84
CA GLU A 648 0.41 28.13 9.49
C GLU A 648 1.74 27.42 9.17
N ASN A 649 1.72 26.61 8.11
CA ASN A 649 2.90 26.07 7.44
C ASN A 649 2.77 26.28 5.94
N ASN A 650 3.78 26.89 5.34
CA ASN A 650 3.92 27.10 3.91
C ASN A 650 5.00 26.15 3.36
N ARG A 651 4.69 25.41 2.30
CA ARG A 651 5.65 24.52 1.66
C ARG A 651 5.64 24.71 0.15
N LEU A 652 6.80 25.10 -0.38
CA LEU A 652 7.02 25.26 -1.82
C LEU A 652 8.11 24.27 -2.26
N GLY A 653 7.84 23.46 -3.28
CA GLY A 653 8.80 22.48 -3.72
C GLY A 653 8.67 22.06 -5.17
N THR A 654 9.69 21.33 -5.64
CA THR A 654 9.72 20.70 -6.95
C THR A 654 10.11 19.25 -6.83
N GLU A 655 9.59 18.42 -7.71
CA GLU A 655 9.84 16.98 -7.77
C GLU A 655 10.10 16.56 -9.21
N PHE A 656 11.12 15.72 -9.41
CA PHE A 656 11.45 15.13 -10.70
C PHE A 656 11.55 13.62 -10.58
N THR A 657 10.87 12.90 -11.46
CA THR A 657 11.02 11.46 -11.62
C THR A 657 11.51 11.19 -13.04
N LEU A 658 12.63 10.51 -13.15
CA LEU A 658 13.26 10.13 -14.41
C LEU A 658 13.30 8.61 -14.52
N THR A 659 12.86 8.06 -15.66
CA THR A 659 13.03 6.64 -15.98
C THR A 659 13.75 6.52 -17.32
N PHE A 660 14.92 5.87 -17.31
CA PHE A 660 15.75 5.65 -18.48
C PHE A 660 15.88 4.16 -18.74
N THR A 661 15.42 3.72 -19.94
CA THR A 661 15.40 2.32 -20.35
C THR A 661 16.07 2.20 -21.74
N PRO A 662 17.42 2.31 -21.80
CA PRO A 662 18.14 2.29 -23.08
C PRO A 662 18.05 0.95 -23.79
N SER A 663 17.77 -0.14 -23.05
CA SER A 663 17.61 -1.48 -23.58
C SER A 663 16.69 -2.31 -22.68
N ARG A 664 16.20 -3.46 -23.18
CA ARG A 664 15.41 -4.42 -22.38
C ARG A 664 16.20 -5.04 -21.21
N LYS A 665 17.52 -4.87 -21.16
CA LYS A 665 18.38 -5.46 -20.13
C LYS A 665 18.77 -4.48 -19.04
N PHE A 666 18.57 -3.18 -19.25
CA PHE A 666 18.97 -2.16 -18.30
C PHE A 666 17.89 -1.11 -18.12
N ARG A 667 17.57 -0.81 -16.89
CA ARG A 667 16.66 0.26 -16.49
C ARG A 667 17.23 1.02 -15.31
N LEU A 668 17.20 2.34 -15.40
CA LEU A 668 17.56 3.25 -14.35
C LEU A 668 16.34 4.14 -14.05
N SER A 669 15.90 4.21 -12.80
CA SER A 669 14.90 5.17 -12.35
C SER A 669 15.47 6.03 -11.24
N GLY A 670 15.16 7.33 -11.28
CA GLY A 670 15.57 8.31 -10.29
C GLY A 670 14.40 9.18 -9.87
N ASN A 671 14.36 9.53 -8.61
CA ASN A 671 13.44 10.54 -8.08
C ASN A 671 14.23 11.53 -7.25
N PHE A 672 13.95 12.81 -7.44
CA PHE A 672 14.53 13.91 -6.68
C PHE A 672 13.43 14.88 -6.30
N ASN A 673 13.33 15.21 -5.02
CA ASN A 673 12.40 16.21 -4.50
C ASN A 673 13.16 17.19 -3.62
N ILE A 674 12.92 18.48 -3.80
CA ILE A 674 13.45 19.55 -2.97
C ILE A 674 12.32 20.52 -2.62
N PHE A 675 12.26 20.94 -1.37
CA PHE A 675 11.24 21.89 -0.91
C PHE A 675 11.77 22.78 0.20
N ASN A 676 11.22 23.99 0.24
CA ASN A 676 11.29 24.87 1.41
C ASN A 676 10.01 24.66 2.24
N SER A 677 10.14 24.55 3.55
CA SER A 677 9.03 24.46 4.49
C SER A 677 9.22 25.49 5.59
N GLU A 678 8.27 26.40 5.68
CA GLU A 678 8.22 27.47 6.66
C GLU A 678 7.01 27.25 7.58
N THR A 679 7.24 27.12 8.88
CA THR A 679 6.19 27.07 9.91
C THR A 679 6.24 28.35 10.71
N ILE A 680 5.10 29.02 10.89
CA ILE A 680 4.98 30.28 11.59
C ILE A 680 3.93 30.14 12.67
N GLY A 681 4.22 30.59 13.88
CA GLY A 681 3.21 30.64 14.94
C GLY A 681 3.77 31.00 16.31
N THR A 682 2.88 31.48 17.14
CA THR A 682 3.16 31.79 18.53
C THR A 682 2.21 31.01 19.44
N TYR A 683 2.73 30.54 20.55
CA TYR A 683 1.96 29.89 21.60
C TYR A 683 2.49 30.31 22.97
N ASN A 684 1.61 30.72 23.90
CA ASN A 684 1.99 31.21 25.23
C ASN A 684 3.09 32.29 25.18
N ASN A 685 2.97 33.25 24.28
CA ASN A 685 3.97 34.33 24.02
C ASN A 685 5.37 33.85 23.58
N GLN A 686 5.52 32.56 23.21
CA GLN A 686 6.74 32.03 22.60
C GLN A 686 6.55 31.89 21.09
N VAL A 687 7.59 32.23 20.35
CA VAL A 687 7.64 32.07 18.90
C VAL A 687 8.14 30.66 18.58
N PHE A 688 7.39 29.95 17.71
CA PHE A 688 7.69 28.60 17.25
C PHE A 688 7.91 28.58 15.74
N ASP A 689 8.60 29.58 15.22
CA ASP A 689 8.92 29.65 13.80
C ASP A 689 10.04 28.67 13.44
N ALA A 690 9.90 28.04 12.27
CA ALA A 690 10.91 27.16 11.73
C ALA A 690 10.91 27.21 10.22
N GLU A 691 12.09 27.38 9.63
CA GLU A 691 12.28 27.33 8.18
C GLU A 691 13.38 26.34 7.85
N ILE A 692 13.15 25.49 6.82
CA ILE A 692 14.15 24.56 6.32
C ILE A 692 13.98 24.27 4.85
N VAL A 693 15.12 24.21 4.15
CA VAL A 693 15.22 23.57 2.84
C VAL A 693 15.60 22.10 3.05
N SER A 694 14.75 21.21 2.61
CA SER A 694 14.99 19.78 2.67
C SER A 694 14.85 19.14 1.30
N TRP A 695 15.54 18.00 1.11
CA TRP A 695 15.50 17.27 -0.14
C TRP A 695 15.67 15.78 0.09
N PHE A 696 15.16 14.98 -0.82
CA PHE A 696 15.44 13.56 -0.87
C PHE A 696 15.67 13.11 -2.31
N ALA A 697 16.52 12.10 -2.44
CA ALA A 697 16.87 11.51 -3.72
C ALA A 697 16.81 10.00 -3.63
N ARG A 698 16.36 9.37 -4.71
CA ARG A 698 16.36 7.93 -4.88
C ARG A 698 16.86 7.57 -6.25
N ILE A 699 17.70 6.54 -6.31
CA ILE A 699 18.16 5.94 -7.57
C ILE A 699 17.94 4.44 -7.45
N ASN A 700 17.34 3.85 -8.47
CA ASN A 700 17.11 2.41 -8.60
C ASN A 700 17.60 1.94 -9.97
N SER A 701 18.50 0.96 -9.98
CA SER A 701 19.09 0.38 -11.19
C SER A 701 18.75 -1.10 -11.28
N ASN A 702 18.11 -1.51 -12.36
CA ASN A 702 17.77 -2.90 -12.67
C ASN A 702 18.58 -3.38 -13.87
N VAL A 703 19.25 -4.53 -13.73
CA VAL A 703 20.07 -5.14 -14.77
C VAL A 703 19.66 -6.59 -14.97
N THR A 704 19.25 -6.93 -16.18
CA THR A 704 19.03 -8.34 -16.58
C THR A 704 20.32 -8.92 -17.14
N LEU A 705 20.85 -9.91 -16.42
CA LEU A 705 22.08 -10.61 -16.72
C LEU A 705 21.80 -11.88 -17.54
N PRO A 706 22.80 -12.49 -18.20
CA PRO A 706 22.63 -13.76 -18.91
C PRO A 706 22.11 -14.89 -18.00
N LYS A 707 21.54 -15.93 -18.61
CA LYS A 707 21.06 -17.15 -17.94
C LYS A 707 19.97 -16.92 -16.89
N GLY A 708 19.13 -15.86 -17.04
CA GLY A 708 17.99 -15.61 -16.17
C GLY A 708 18.34 -15.03 -14.79
N TRP A 709 19.50 -14.38 -14.65
CA TRP A 709 19.82 -13.58 -13.49
C TRP A 709 19.28 -12.14 -13.66
N THR A 710 18.84 -11.54 -12.56
CA THR A 710 18.51 -10.12 -12.49
C THR A 710 19.13 -9.53 -11.23
N ALA A 711 19.80 -8.40 -11.35
CA ALA A 711 20.37 -7.67 -10.23
C ALA A 711 19.72 -6.30 -10.13
N GLN A 712 19.53 -5.85 -8.90
CA GLN A 712 18.99 -4.52 -8.58
C GLN A 712 19.86 -3.87 -7.52
N LEU A 713 20.19 -2.58 -7.72
CA LEU A 713 20.87 -1.74 -6.74
C LEU A 713 20.05 -0.49 -6.51
N ARG A 714 19.91 -0.09 -5.24
CA ARG A 714 19.13 1.05 -4.84
C ARG A 714 19.91 1.91 -3.86
N GLY A 715 19.99 3.21 -4.16
CA GLY A 715 20.44 4.26 -3.25
C GLY A 715 19.27 5.17 -2.85
N PHE A 716 19.18 5.49 -1.58
CA PHE A 716 18.19 6.43 -1.05
C PHE A 716 18.88 7.41 -0.11
N TYR A 717 18.65 8.70 -0.31
CA TYR A 717 19.09 9.77 0.59
C TYR A 717 17.86 10.53 1.09
N ARG A 718 17.77 10.70 2.41
CA ARG A 718 16.82 11.60 3.07
C ARG A 718 17.59 12.80 3.61
N GLY A 719 17.18 14.00 3.22
CA GLY A 719 17.76 15.25 3.70
C GLY A 719 17.38 15.61 5.14
N PRO A 720 17.94 16.71 5.66
CA PRO A 720 17.62 17.20 6.99
C PRO A 720 16.17 17.66 7.10
N ASN A 721 15.64 17.69 8.31
CA ASN A 721 14.32 18.25 8.62
C ASN A 721 14.42 19.11 9.88
N ALA A 722 13.52 20.10 10.03
CA ALA A 722 13.42 20.92 11.23
C ALA A 722 11.96 21.14 11.65
N THR A 723 11.79 21.28 12.95
CA THR A 723 10.59 21.80 13.62
C THR A 723 11.01 23.02 14.44
N ALA A 724 10.09 23.66 15.12
CA ALA A 724 10.38 24.81 15.96
C ALA A 724 11.45 24.53 17.07
N GLN A 725 11.52 23.28 17.54
CA GLN A 725 12.41 22.91 18.65
C GLN A 725 13.43 21.84 18.28
N SER A 726 13.40 21.25 17.07
CA SER A 726 14.31 20.17 16.72
C SER A 726 14.81 20.24 15.28
N LYS A 727 16.04 19.74 15.09
CA LYS A 727 16.70 19.61 13.77
C LYS A 727 17.26 18.21 13.62
N SER A 728 16.85 17.50 12.57
CA SER A 728 17.38 16.18 12.23
C SER A 728 18.36 16.25 11.06
N LYS A 729 19.43 15.43 11.12
CA LYS A 729 20.40 15.28 10.02
C LYS A 729 19.87 14.32 8.96
N GLY A 730 20.33 14.47 7.73
CA GLY A 730 20.07 13.52 6.66
C GLY A 730 20.88 12.22 6.81
N PHE A 731 20.42 11.17 6.12
CA PHE A 731 21.11 9.88 6.03
C PHE A 731 21.00 9.26 4.63
N PHE A 732 21.93 8.38 4.29
CA PHE A 732 21.96 7.63 3.03
C PHE A 732 21.82 6.13 3.30
N VAL A 733 21.05 5.42 2.48
CA VAL A 733 20.88 3.97 2.58
C VAL A 733 21.17 3.34 1.21
N LEU A 734 22.00 2.29 1.20
CA LEU A 734 22.29 1.48 0.04
C LEU A 734 21.72 0.05 0.25
N SER A 735 20.93 -0.44 -0.71
CA SER A 735 20.37 -1.80 -0.68
C SER A 735 20.56 -2.48 -2.03
N GLY A 736 20.64 -3.79 -2.04
CA GLY A 736 20.81 -4.56 -3.26
C GLY A 736 20.05 -5.88 -3.24
N ALA A 737 19.75 -6.38 -4.44
CA ALA A 737 19.12 -7.68 -4.60
C ALA A 737 19.62 -8.40 -5.86
N ILE A 738 19.64 -9.72 -5.80
CA ILE A 738 19.92 -10.56 -6.96
C ILE A 738 18.91 -11.71 -7.01
N ASN A 739 18.39 -11.96 -8.20
CA ASN A 739 17.39 -13.01 -8.44
C ASN A 739 17.88 -13.99 -9.48
N LYS A 740 17.41 -15.22 -9.36
CA LYS A 740 17.58 -16.28 -10.33
C LYS A 740 16.26 -17.01 -10.57
N ASP A 741 15.84 -17.06 -11.84
CA ASP A 741 14.75 -17.95 -12.23
C ASP A 741 15.25 -19.40 -12.25
N VAL A 742 14.49 -20.29 -11.61
CA VAL A 742 14.74 -21.72 -11.48
C VAL A 742 13.48 -22.50 -11.87
N LEU A 743 13.56 -23.83 -11.94
CA LEU A 743 12.43 -24.73 -12.22
C LEU A 743 11.64 -24.33 -13.49
N ASN A 744 12.35 -24.05 -14.58
CA ASN A 744 11.76 -23.60 -15.86
C ASN A 744 10.87 -22.34 -15.69
N LYS A 745 11.34 -21.38 -14.90
CA LYS A 745 10.65 -20.12 -14.56
C LYS A 745 9.41 -20.29 -13.68
N LYS A 746 9.11 -21.48 -13.15
CA LYS A 746 8.06 -21.69 -12.14
C LYS A 746 8.54 -21.29 -10.74
N GLY A 747 9.84 -21.27 -10.52
CA GLY A 747 10.48 -20.86 -9.28
C GLY A 747 11.37 -19.65 -9.47
N THR A 748 11.54 -18.83 -8.44
CA THR A 748 12.53 -17.75 -8.37
C THR A 748 13.22 -17.80 -7.02
N LEU A 749 14.54 -17.82 -7.03
CA LEU A 749 15.38 -17.64 -5.85
C LEU A 749 15.88 -16.21 -5.82
N SER A 750 15.68 -15.52 -4.70
CA SER A 750 16.07 -14.12 -4.49
C SER A 750 16.95 -14.00 -3.26
N PHE A 751 17.98 -13.17 -3.34
CA PHE A 751 18.78 -12.74 -2.18
C PHE A 751 18.69 -11.22 -2.10
N ASN A 752 18.26 -10.70 -0.95
CA ASN A 752 18.10 -9.28 -0.67
C ASN A 752 19.01 -8.87 0.47
N ALA A 753 19.70 -7.74 0.32
CA ALA A 753 20.53 -7.11 1.34
C ALA A 753 20.05 -5.68 1.55
N SER A 754 19.57 -5.36 2.75
CA SER A 754 19.06 -4.05 3.13
C SER A 754 20.08 -3.31 3.97
N ASP A 755 20.27 -2.01 3.70
CA ASP A 755 21.21 -1.12 4.39
C ASP A 755 22.66 -1.67 4.44
N LEU A 756 23.22 -1.98 3.25
CA LEU A 756 24.56 -2.56 3.07
C LEU A 756 25.67 -1.78 3.78
N LEU A 757 25.48 -0.48 3.99
CA LEU A 757 26.47 0.39 4.61
C LEU A 757 26.25 0.57 6.12
N ASN A 758 25.22 -0.03 6.70
CA ASN A 758 24.79 0.18 8.08
C ASN A 758 24.74 1.68 8.43
N SER A 759 24.06 2.47 7.60
CA SER A 759 24.08 3.93 7.64
C SER A 759 22.73 4.57 7.97
N ARG A 760 21.71 3.77 8.25
CA ARG A 760 20.36 4.22 8.57
C ARG A 760 20.27 4.64 10.05
N PHE A 761 20.92 5.73 10.40
CA PHE A 761 20.84 6.36 11.71
C PHE A 761 19.98 7.61 11.64
N TYR A 762 19.06 7.74 12.58
CA TYR A 762 18.31 8.97 12.79
C TYR A 762 19.01 9.80 13.85
N ARG A 763 19.49 10.97 13.43
CA ARG A 763 20.21 11.92 14.28
C ARG A 763 19.38 13.17 14.43
N ASN A 764 19.01 13.51 15.67
CA ASN A 764 18.18 14.65 15.97
C ASN A 764 18.77 15.45 17.13
N THR A 765 18.65 16.77 17.05
CA THR A 765 18.96 17.67 18.15
C THR A 765 17.71 18.47 18.48
N THR A 766 17.22 18.36 19.70
CA THR A 766 16.11 19.16 20.22
C THR A 766 16.66 20.22 21.17
N THR A 767 16.32 21.48 20.93
CA THR A 767 16.81 22.60 21.74
C THR A 767 15.62 23.42 22.25
N THR A 768 15.61 23.65 23.54
CA THR A 768 14.68 24.53 24.25
C THR A 768 15.47 25.50 25.12
N LYS A 769 14.82 26.36 25.85
CA LYS A 769 15.51 27.23 26.84
C LYS A 769 16.03 26.47 28.06
N LEU A 770 15.56 25.25 28.30
CA LEU A 770 15.86 24.47 29.51
C LEU A 770 16.80 23.31 29.25
N PHE A 771 16.87 22.80 28.03
CA PHE A 771 17.70 21.67 27.69
C PHE A 771 18.02 21.62 26.19
N THR A 772 19.15 21.00 25.87
CA THR A 772 19.47 20.49 24.54
C THR A 772 19.63 18.99 24.64
N ASN A 773 18.93 18.24 23.78
CA ASN A 773 19.05 16.78 23.67
C ASN A 773 19.55 16.41 22.29
N TYR A 774 20.67 15.70 22.23
CA TYR A 774 21.16 15.03 21.04
C TYR A 774 20.75 13.57 21.08
N SER A 775 20.13 13.07 20.02
CA SER A 775 19.79 11.66 19.88
C SER A 775 20.33 11.08 18.57
N GLU A 776 20.92 9.90 18.66
CA GLU A 776 21.28 9.07 17.53
C GLU A 776 20.61 7.70 17.73
N PHE A 777 19.75 7.31 16.80
CA PHE A 777 18.92 6.12 16.95
C PHE A 777 18.92 5.28 15.67
N GLN A 778 19.09 3.97 15.82
CA GLN A 778 18.98 2.98 14.77
C GLN A 778 17.86 1.99 15.10
N TRP A 779 16.76 2.07 14.39
CA TRP A 779 15.60 1.20 14.62
C TRP A 779 15.90 -0.27 14.29
N ARG A 780 16.64 -0.52 13.20
CA ARG A 780 17.04 -1.88 12.80
C ARG A 780 18.42 -1.88 12.15
N ARG A 781 19.22 -2.88 12.45
CA ARG A 781 20.51 -3.16 11.81
C ARG A 781 20.32 -3.71 10.39
N PRO A 782 21.37 -3.78 9.55
CA PRO A 782 21.31 -4.40 8.23
C PRO A 782 20.70 -5.79 8.26
N SER A 783 19.95 -6.14 7.21
CA SER A 783 19.33 -7.46 7.10
C SER A 783 19.56 -8.11 5.74
N TYR A 784 19.69 -9.45 5.75
CA TYR A 784 19.95 -10.27 4.59
C TYR A 784 18.88 -11.34 4.54
N VAL A 785 18.10 -11.38 3.44
CA VAL A 785 16.96 -12.29 3.31
C VAL A 785 17.06 -13.09 2.03
N MET A 786 16.97 -14.42 2.15
CA MET A 786 16.80 -15.33 1.03
C MET A 786 15.31 -15.66 0.90
N THR A 787 14.78 -15.56 -0.32
CA THR A 787 13.38 -15.82 -0.64
C THR A 787 13.29 -16.83 -1.76
N PHE A 788 12.49 -17.87 -1.57
CA PHE A 788 12.11 -18.81 -2.61
C PHE A 788 10.64 -18.62 -2.95
N THR A 789 10.32 -18.33 -4.21
CA THR A 789 8.95 -18.19 -4.71
C THR A 789 8.66 -19.31 -5.70
N TYR A 790 7.53 -20.02 -5.51
CA TYR A 790 7.05 -21.03 -6.45
C TYR A 790 5.63 -20.72 -6.91
N LYS A 791 5.38 -20.80 -8.24
CA LYS A 791 4.11 -20.41 -8.86
C LYS A 791 3.51 -21.58 -9.63
N ILE A 792 2.20 -21.78 -9.46
CA ILE A 792 1.38 -22.76 -10.17
C ILE A 792 0.40 -22.01 -11.08
N ASN A 793 0.32 -22.38 -12.36
CA ASN A 793 -0.54 -21.82 -13.39
C ASN A 793 -0.40 -20.30 -13.62
N GLU A 794 0.79 -19.74 -13.35
CA GLU A 794 1.07 -18.37 -13.78
C GLU A 794 0.92 -18.29 -15.30
N ARG A 795 0.21 -17.29 -15.82
CA ARG A 795 0.24 -16.96 -17.24
C ARG A 795 1.69 -16.80 -17.67
N LYS A 796 2.22 -17.71 -18.47
CA LYS A 796 3.30 -17.33 -19.41
C LYS A 796 2.75 -16.10 -20.09
N ASN A 797 3.48 -14.99 -20.13
CA ASN A 797 3.12 -13.81 -20.92
C ASN A 797 2.74 -14.28 -22.31
N GLN A 798 1.50 -14.72 -22.50
CA GLN A 798 0.92 -14.84 -23.80
C GLN A 798 0.82 -13.41 -24.25
N ARG A 799 1.65 -13.02 -25.20
CA ARG A 799 1.46 -11.87 -26.05
C ARG A 799 -0.04 -11.79 -26.32
N ARG A 800 -0.78 -10.95 -25.60
CA ARG A 800 -2.11 -10.56 -26.06
C ARG A 800 -1.86 -9.98 -27.41
N LYS A 801 -2.29 -10.68 -28.46
CA LYS A 801 -2.51 -10.12 -29.78
C LYS A 801 -3.51 -8.99 -29.57
N ARG A 802 -3.00 -7.77 -29.39
CA ARG A 802 -3.75 -6.54 -29.58
C ARG A 802 -3.77 -6.31 -31.08
N GLY A 803 -4.47 -7.19 -31.77
CA GLY A 803 -4.76 -7.12 -33.19
C GLY A 803 -6.18 -7.57 -33.34
N GLN A 804 -7.03 -6.62 -33.71
CA GLN A 804 -8.47 -6.68 -34.01
C GLN A 804 -9.39 -6.41 -32.84
N ASN A 805 -9.59 -5.15 -32.62
CA ASN A 805 -10.82 -4.37 -32.80
C ASN A 805 -10.55 -2.93 -32.35
N TYR A 806 -9.84 -2.17 -33.16
CA TYR A 806 -10.10 -0.74 -33.25
C TYR A 806 -11.31 -0.59 -34.19
N GLY A 807 -12.41 -0.87 -33.59
CA GLY A 807 -13.72 -0.58 -34.05
C GLY A 807 -14.56 -0.43 -32.81
N ASP A 808 -14.71 0.81 -32.37
CA ASP A 808 -15.77 1.25 -31.47
C ASP A 808 -15.84 0.54 -30.10
N GLY A 809 -15.06 1.03 -29.11
CA GLY A 809 -15.13 0.57 -27.73
C GLY A 809 -14.24 1.45 -26.86
N GLY A 810 -14.87 2.40 -26.18
CA GLY A 810 -14.23 3.45 -25.40
C GLY A 810 -13.07 2.97 -24.53
N ASP A 811 -11.98 3.65 -24.61
CA ASP A 811 -11.00 3.70 -23.54
C ASP A 811 -11.74 4.06 -22.27
N ASP A 812 -11.66 3.18 -21.26
CA ASP A 812 -12.08 3.49 -19.90
C ASP A 812 -11.26 4.69 -19.43
N VAL A 813 -11.75 5.89 -19.69
CA VAL A 813 -11.27 7.11 -19.10
C VAL A 813 -11.88 7.17 -17.72
N GLU A 814 -11.29 6.44 -16.77
CA GLU A 814 -11.52 6.74 -15.35
C GLU A 814 -10.91 8.12 -15.06
N PHE A 815 -11.78 9.10 -14.93
CA PHE A 815 -11.42 10.42 -14.41
C PHE A 815 -11.11 10.38 -12.91
#